data_177ed1563d7bc625051b2c99e2817bbd
#
_entry.id   177ed1563d7bc625051b2c99e2817bbd
#
_cell.length_a   1.000
_cell.length_b   1.000
_cell.length_c   1.000
_cell.angle_alpha   90.00
_cell.angle_beta   90.00
_cell.angle_gamma   90.00
#
_symmetry.space_group_name_H-M   'P 1'
#
loop_
_entity.id
_entity.type
_entity.pdbx_description
1 polymer ?
#
loop_
_entity_poly.entity_id
_entity_poly.type
_entity_poly.pdbx_seq_one_letter_code
_entity_poly.pdbx_strand_id
1 'polypeptide(L)'
;MKKDAKYYCEEGVKRYKKGSKSALKSFQKALELALNDPSTPNELLNDIYTDLFCYYDKLSPDYSKALIYFDKIIDTNVDDEEIAKAKEFRAELKANPDKFDEQNLLKRANQIRIMNEVDANGILLYIKCLILFDNPKCDEIFYIVAQNNKSNSTLAAERNIKQAIAINPNRQEYYDLYFSIMLRILADEYGEKTFSKTVKKYDKTIKDTINKSIKIKPTAQAYLNYYYYYNLLRDFKSALKVLDKAIELDPKNAFMYEYRAQLKKENNDTDGAIKDFESALAIYPYEKDDYTEIANLYYKKFGKEKVYEYLEEKISQFSSEKELYLYLLINKANFEKEYGDYDLCLSDCDRVTNLSQFTPNEKSNIYQVKATCLRQKGDFENALKSIDCAIELDPNCAQKYMDKGQILGDQKKYEEAISCYKKAEEISLKEDGYISEYLCTHIGYCYDCLDKHLEAMKYYNKAIKKGLDSWYPYRNKIVDLIHLGKYKFALKWAERAEKLFKNELDRSFYGNKGLVCYHLKDYKNAVKNFKKYPQWGSGQILTAYIDFLQGNSKSALKKLEKFKPTTPAEIDYKLRFMAVIYYKNQKYDKALECLILTKDKNCFYYYIKSCIFNKLGDDLNAEENLNFAKSTLEENETIEYMIKIIEDDCQVSFD
;
A
#
# COMPACT_ATOMS: atom_id res chain seq x y z
N MET A 1 -11.69 34.03 53.91
CA MET A 1 -10.52 34.62 53.21
C MET A 1 -11.05 35.44 52.05
N LYS A 2 -10.72 36.77 52.00
CA LYS A 2 -11.00 37.56 50.79
C LYS A 2 -10.19 36.99 49.66
N LYS A 3 -10.83 36.65 48.54
CA LYS A 3 -10.16 36.18 47.32
C LYS A 3 -9.50 37.39 46.67
N ASP A 4 -8.18 37.37 46.59
CA ASP A 4 -7.33 38.43 45.99
C ASP A 4 -7.10 38.24 44.50
N ALA A 5 -6.34 39.16 43.92
CA ALA A 5 -6.01 39.11 42.50
C ALA A 5 -5.27 37.83 42.11
N LYS A 6 -4.34 37.36 42.94
CA LYS A 6 -3.56 36.13 42.71
C LYS A 6 -4.46 34.90 42.66
N TYR A 7 -5.43 34.80 43.59
CA TYR A 7 -6.40 33.69 43.59
C TYR A 7 -7.17 33.60 42.25
N TYR A 8 -7.68 34.74 41.74
CA TYR A 8 -8.43 34.74 40.48
C TYR A 8 -7.54 34.49 39.24
N CYS A 9 -6.29 34.93 39.25
CA CYS A 9 -5.31 34.59 38.21
C CYS A 9 -5.07 33.09 38.16
N GLU A 10 -4.74 32.45 39.27
CA GLU A 10 -4.54 30.99 39.38
C GLU A 10 -5.80 30.19 38.97
N GLU A 11 -6.99 30.66 39.35
CA GLU A 11 -8.25 30.03 38.94
C GLU A 11 -8.47 30.18 37.40
N GLY A 12 -8.15 31.32 36.86
CA GLY A 12 -8.16 31.58 35.41
C GLY A 12 -7.27 30.62 34.67
N VAL A 13 -6.01 30.45 35.09
CA VAL A 13 -5.04 29.51 34.50
C VAL A 13 -5.55 28.05 34.53
N LYS A 14 -6.15 27.61 35.66
CA LYS A 14 -6.76 26.27 35.75
C LYS A 14 -7.88 26.05 34.71
N ARG A 15 -8.72 27.08 34.52
CA ARG A 15 -9.81 27.04 33.52
C ARG A 15 -9.30 27.13 32.09
N TYR A 16 -8.29 27.95 31.88
CA TYR A 16 -7.62 28.07 30.56
C TYR A 16 -6.99 26.75 30.11
N LYS A 17 -6.24 26.07 30.98
CA LYS A 17 -5.66 24.74 30.71
C LYS A 17 -6.70 23.67 30.36
N LYS A 18 -7.96 23.85 30.81
CA LYS A 18 -9.11 23.00 30.47
C LYS A 18 -9.85 23.46 29.20
N GLY A 19 -9.35 24.46 28.49
CA GLY A 19 -9.99 25.02 27.28
C GLY A 19 -11.30 25.79 27.57
N SER A 20 -11.55 26.21 28.79
CA SER A 20 -12.81 26.83 29.15
C SER A 20 -12.82 28.35 28.91
N LYS A 21 -13.76 28.81 28.08
CA LYS A 21 -13.98 30.25 27.84
C LYS A 21 -14.31 31.04 29.12
N SER A 22 -14.70 30.37 30.21
CA SER A 22 -14.94 31.03 31.52
C SER A 22 -13.65 31.53 32.21
N ALA A 23 -12.48 31.16 31.70
CA ALA A 23 -11.17 31.66 32.12
C ALA A 23 -11.12 33.20 32.06
N LEU A 24 -11.68 33.78 30.98
CA LEU A 24 -11.70 35.22 30.75
C LEU A 24 -12.29 36.01 31.97
N LYS A 25 -13.42 35.55 32.51
CA LYS A 25 -14.04 36.19 33.67
C LYS A 25 -13.13 36.19 34.92
N SER A 26 -12.36 35.11 35.08
CA SER A 26 -11.40 35.02 36.21
C SER A 26 -10.21 35.96 35.99
N PHE A 27 -9.64 36.02 34.78
CA PHE A 27 -8.55 36.92 34.44
C PHE A 27 -8.96 38.39 34.52
N GLN A 28 -10.15 38.75 34.02
CA GLN A 28 -10.70 40.10 34.12
C GLN A 28 -10.91 40.53 35.60
N LYS A 29 -11.38 39.60 36.43
CA LYS A 29 -11.55 39.87 37.87
C LYS A 29 -10.20 39.99 38.58
N ALA A 30 -9.21 39.20 38.21
CA ALA A 30 -7.85 39.35 38.71
C ALA A 30 -7.29 40.74 38.37
N LEU A 31 -7.46 41.18 37.12
CA LEU A 31 -6.99 42.48 36.65
C LEU A 31 -7.66 43.64 37.37
N GLU A 32 -9.00 43.57 37.56
CA GLU A 32 -9.76 44.58 38.29
C GLU A 32 -9.25 44.75 39.73
N LEU A 33 -9.00 43.63 40.43
CA LEU A 33 -8.50 43.65 41.79
C LEU A 33 -7.05 44.17 41.86
N ALA A 34 -6.20 43.77 40.91
CA ALA A 34 -4.81 44.20 40.85
C ALA A 34 -4.68 45.69 40.58
N LEU A 35 -5.47 46.25 39.68
CA LEU A 35 -5.46 47.69 39.37
C LEU A 35 -6.04 48.55 40.47
N ASN A 36 -6.92 48.01 41.32
CA ASN A 36 -7.50 48.71 42.46
C ASN A 36 -6.67 48.63 43.75
N ASP A 37 -5.59 47.88 43.76
CA ASP A 37 -4.65 47.73 44.87
C ASP A 37 -3.27 48.27 44.50
N PRO A 38 -2.89 49.46 44.96
CA PRO A 38 -1.59 50.06 44.64
C PRO A 38 -0.39 49.26 45.17
N SER A 39 -0.61 48.30 46.05
CA SER A 39 0.44 47.41 46.58
C SER A 39 0.67 46.16 45.69
N THR A 40 -0.11 46.00 44.63
CA THR A 40 0.04 44.84 43.72
C THR A 40 1.43 44.87 43.05
N PRO A 41 2.22 43.79 43.20
CA PRO A 41 3.51 43.72 42.55
C PRO A 41 3.37 43.78 41.01
N ASN A 42 4.27 44.48 40.35
CA ASN A 42 4.32 44.56 38.86
C ASN A 42 4.44 43.19 38.21
N GLU A 43 5.10 42.24 38.85
CA GLU A 43 5.21 40.86 38.42
C GLU A 43 3.85 40.17 38.30
N LEU A 44 2.97 40.32 39.28
CA LEU A 44 1.62 39.77 39.23
C LEU A 44 0.75 40.45 38.15
N LEU A 45 0.90 41.76 37.98
CA LEU A 45 0.22 42.49 36.89
C LEU A 45 0.65 42.00 35.53
N ASN A 46 1.95 41.74 35.37
CA ASN A 46 2.52 41.19 34.15
C ASN A 46 2.02 39.78 33.84
N ASP A 47 1.95 38.90 34.83
CA ASP A 47 1.35 37.58 34.73
C ASP A 47 -0.10 37.64 34.26
N ILE A 48 -0.91 38.54 34.85
CA ILE A 48 -2.33 38.72 34.47
C ILE A 48 -2.45 39.22 33.01
N TYR A 49 -1.64 40.15 32.58
CA TYR A 49 -1.62 40.63 31.21
C TYR A 49 -1.18 39.54 30.24
N THR A 50 -0.19 38.74 30.60
CA THR A 50 0.27 37.58 29.82
C THR A 50 -0.83 36.53 29.68
N ASP A 51 -1.55 36.23 30.75
CA ASP A 51 -2.66 35.28 30.72
C ASP A 51 -3.84 35.78 29.87
N LEU A 52 -4.18 37.05 29.91
CA LEU A 52 -5.20 37.68 29.10
C LEU A 52 -4.77 37.71 27.60
N PHE A 53 -3.52 38.02 27.37
CA PHE A 53 -2.93 37.91 26.04
C PHE A 53 -3.05 36.47 25.49
N CYS A 54 -2.57 35.46 26.21
CA CYS A 54 -2.67 34.06 25.84
C CYS A 54 -4.11 33.60 25.61
N TYR A 55 -5.07 34.11 26.40
CA TYR A 55 -6.49 33.84 26.24
C TYR A 55 -7.00 34.33 24.89
N TYR A 56 -6.70 35.58 24.54
CA TYR A 56 -7.11 36.16 23.24
C TYR A 56 -6.30 35.69 22.06
N ASP A 57 -5.10 35.18 22.28
CA ASP A 57 -4.30 34.53 21.21
C ASP A 57 -4.80 33.11 20.90
N LYS A 58 -5.01 32.28 21.94
CA LYS A 58 -5.19 30.83 21.74
C LYS A 58 -6.61 30.33 21.93
N LEU A 59 -7.35 30.84 22.90
CA LEU A 59 -8.65 30.29 23.29
C LEU A 59 -9.84 31.03 22.70
N SER A 60 -9.73 32.34 22.51
CA SER A 60 -10.78 33.16 21.90
C SER A 60 -10.11 34.23 21.04
N PRO A 61 -9.56 33.86 19.88
CA PRO A 61 -8.75 34.75 19.07
C PRO A 61 -9.41 36.08 18.78
N ASP A 62 -8.85 37.13 19.35
CA ASP A 62 -9.20 38.53 19.17
C ASP A 62 -7.92 39.34 19.32
N TYR A 63 -7.23 39.53 18.19
CA TYR A 63 -5.88 40.09 18.19
C TYR A 63 -5.86 41.54 18.56
N SER A 64 -6.93 42.31 18.31
CA SER A 64 -7.02 43.70 18.78
C SER A 64 -6.97 43.78 20.29
N LYS A 65 -7.64 42.84 20.98
CA LYS A 65 -7.57 42.77 22.48
C LYS A 65 -6.26 42.17 22.95
N ALA A 66 -5.73 41.16 22.26
CA ALA A 66 -4.40 40.62 22.56
C ALA A 66 -3.35 41.73 22.55
N LEU A 67 -3.36 42.56 21.50
CA LEU A 67 -2.48 43.73 21.38
C LEU A 67 -2.55 44.69 22.56
N ILE A 68 -3.75 45.04 23.02
CA ILE A 68 -3.93 45.94 24.16
C ILE A 68 -3.22 45.39 25.41
N TYR A 69 -3.37 44.08 25.66
CA TYR A 69 -2.76 43.48 26.85
C TYR A 69 -1.25 43.35 26.72
N PHE A 70 -0.77 43.22 25.54
CA PHE A 70 0.66 43.18 25.35
C PHE A 70 1.33 44.58 25.37
N ASP A 71 0.71 45.57 24.81
CA ASP A 71 1.21 46.92 25.06
C ASP A 71 1.38 47.17 26.56
N LYS A 72 0.45 46.61 27.36
CA LYS A 72 0.53 46.66 28.84
C LYS A 72 1.71 45.84 29.40
N ILE A 73 1.99 44.66 28.86
CA ILE A 73 3.18 43.83 29.21
C ILE A 73 4.46 44.61 28.89
N ILE A 74 4.52 45.27 27.74
CA ILE A 74 5.66 46.12 27.37
C ILE A 74 5.84 47.28 28.32
N ASP A 75 4.75 47.94 28.70
CA ASP A 75 4.79 49.08 29.63
C ASP A 75 5.22 48.69 31.04
N THR A 76 4.94 47.46 31.46
CA THR A 76 5.27 46.95 32.81
C THR A 76 6.68 46.32 32.92
N ASN A 77 7.28 45.90 31.80
CA ASN A 77 8.62 45.28 31.75
C ASN A 77 9.66 46.23 31.09
N VAL A 78 10.11 47.20 31.84
CA VAL A 78 11.04 48.24 31.32
C VAL A 78 12.46 47.75 31.12
N ASP A 79 12.88 46.67 31.79
CA ASP A 79 14.26 46.20 31.91
C ASP A 79 14.58 44.96 31.04
N ASP A 80 13.66 44.50 30.18
CA ASP A 80 13.89 43.34 29.33
C ASP A 80 14.53 43.78 28.00
N GLU A 81 15.75 43.28 27.71
CA GLU A 81 16.56 43.63 26.54
C GLU A 81 15.85 43.24 25.22
N GLU A 82 15.07 42.16 25.20
CA GLU A 82 14.30 41.73 24.02
C GLU A 82 13.09 42.66 23.75
N ILE A 83 12.47 43.16 24.83
CA ILE A 83 11.37 44.13 24.71
C ILE A 83 11.91 45.48 24.25
N ALA A 84 13.10 45.89 24.71
CA ALA A 84 13.75 47.09 24.21
C ALA A 84 14.05 46.99 22.69
N LYS A 85 14.57 45.87 22.23
CA LYS A 85 14.77 45.58 20.78
C LYS A 85 13.48 45.58 19.97
N ALA A 86 12.38 45.11 20.55
CA ALA A 86 11.07 45.11 19.93
C ALA A 86 10.49 46.52 19.78
N LYS A 87 10.66 47.37 20.80
CA LYS A 87 10.28 48.81 20.79
C LYS A 87 11.07 49.56 19.72
N GLU A 88 12.38 49.34 19.65
CA GLU A 88 13.25 49.97 18.66
C GLU A 88 12.87 49.57 17.22
N PHE A 89 12.61 48.28 17.01
CA PHE A 89 12.21 47.77 15.70
C PHE A 89 10.81 48.28 15.28
N ARG A 90 9.86 48.41 16.22
CA ARG A 90 8.56 49.02 15.96
C ARG A 90 8.67 50.50 15.59
N ALA A 91 9.55 51.25 16.27
CA ALA A 91 9.83 52.65 15.96
C ALA A 91 10.47 52.81 14.58
N GLU A 92 11.42 51.94 14.20
CA GLU A 92 12.07 51.90 12.90
C GLU A 92 11.09 51.60 11.77
N LEU A 93 10.17 50.66 11.96
CA LEU A 93 9.08 50.35 11.01
C LEU A 93 8.11 51.52 10.79
N LYS A 94 7.73 52.18 11.87
CA LYS A 94 6.86 53.37 11.78
C LYS A 94 7.52 54.55 11.07
N ALA A 95 8.82 54.70 11.25
CA ALA A 95 9.58 55.81 10.63
C ALA A 95 9.89 55.56 9.16
N ASN A 96 10.02 54.32 8.70
CA ASN A 96 10.43 53.97 7.34
C ASN A 96 9.66 52.74 6.81
N PRO A 97 8.36 52.83 6.53
CA PRO A 97 7.54 51.70 6.07
C PRO A 97 8.01 51.11 4.72
N ASP A 98 8.63 51.95 3.85
CA ASP A 98 9.09 51.55 2.53
C ASP A 98 10.45 50.82 2.52
N LYS A 99 11.16 50.79 3.67
CA LYS A 99 12.48 50.16 3.80
C LYS A 99 12.42 48.64 3.93
N PHE A 100 11.24 48.08 4.17
CA PHE A 100 10.99 46.67 4.37
C PHE A 100 10.23 46.09 3.18
N ASP A 101 10.98 45.64 2.18
CA ASP A 101 10.41 44.84 1.08
C ASP A 101 10.01 43.44 1.58
N GLU A 102 9.23 42.75 0.78
CA GLU A 102 8.66 41.44 1.07
C GLU A 102 9.76 40.41 1.44
N GLN A 103 10.94 40.47 0.79
CA GLN A 103 12.05 39.55 1.05
C GLN A 103 12.74 39.82 2.40
N ASN A 104 12.89 41.08 2.80
CA ASN A 104 13.48 41.45 4.07
C ASN A 104 12.55 41.13 5.25
N LEU A 105 11.24 41.31 5.08
CA LEU A 105 10.25 40.89 6.09
C LEU A 105 10.19 39.36 6.23
N LEU A 106 10.28 38.60 5.12
CA LEU A 106 10.37 37.15 5.11
C LEU A 106 11.63 36.64 5.78
N LYS A 107 12.79 37.27 5.51
CA LYS A 107 14.08 36.92 6.09
C LYS A 107 14.08 37.14 7.62
N ARG A 108 13.50 38.23 8.10
CA ARG A 108 13.36 38.50 9.54
C ARG A 108 12.31 37.62 10.21
N ALA A 109 11.16 37.37 9.57
CA ALA A 109 10.17 36.40 10.04
C ALA A 109 10.75 34.98 10.19
N ASN A 110 11.66 34.58 9.28
CA ASN A 110 12.39 33.32 9.37
C ASN A 110 13.48 33.33 10.44
N GLN A 111 14.18 34.44 10.66
CA GLN A 111 15.14 34.55 11.77
C GLN A 111 14.42 34.45 13.14
N ILE A 112 13.30 35.11 13.29
CA ILE A 112 12.45 35.00 14.50
C ILE A 112 11.91 33.55 14.64
N ARG A 113 11.63 32.82 13.56
CA ARG A 113 11.24 31.40 13.60
C ARG A 113 12.36 30.48 14.11
N ILE A 114 13.60 30.74 13.73
CA ILE A 114 14.75 29.91 14.15
C ILE A 114 15.02 30.09 15.65
N MET A 115 14.80 31.28 16.18
CA MET A 115 14.89 31.51 17.62
C MET A 115 13.77 30.87 18.44
N ASN A 116 12.62 30.52 17.83
CA ASN A 116 11.45 29.88 18.47
C ASN A 116 11.57 28.37 18.71
N GLU A 117 12.60 27.70 18.20
CA GLU A 117 12.79 26.26 18.45
C GLU A 117 13.37 25.98 19.85
N VAL A 118 13.80 27.00 20.58
CA VAL A 118 14.49 26.84 21.88
C VAL A 118 13.62 27.20 23.09
N ASP A 119 12.63 28.10 22.99
CA ASP A 119 11.69 28.34 24.09
C ASP A 119 10.45 29.12 23.65
N ALA A 120 9.29 28.44 23.68
CA ALA A 120 8.04 28.92 23.11
C ALA A 120 7.29 29.86 24.05
N ASN A 121 7.74 31.05 24.26
CA ASN A 121 6.93 32.04 25.00
C ASN A 121 6.22 33.01 24.07
N GLY A 122 4.96 33.28 24.38
CA GLY A 122 3.99 34.09 23.61
C GLY A 122 4.47 35.48 23.17
N ILE A 123 5.56 35.96 23.75
CA ILE A 123 6.20 37.25 23.48
C ILE A 123 6.71 37.33 22.03
N LEU A 124 7.27 36.27 21.48
CA LEU A 124 7.83 36.26 20.11
C LEU A 124 6.76 36.20 19.01
N LEU A 125 5.66 35.51 19.26
CA LEU A 125 4.51 35.49 18.34
C LEU A 125 3.87 36.88 18.26
N TYR A 126 3.94 37.63 19.30
CA TYR A 126 3.38 38.94 19.44
C TYR A 126 4.28 40.07 18.87
N ILE A 127 5.58 39.97 18.98
CA ILE A 127 6.49 40.84 18.22
C ILE A 127 6.18 40.72 16.72
N LYS A 128 5.86 39.51 16.27
CA LYS A 128 5.33 39.27 14.91
C LYS A 128 4.03 40.04 14.67
N CYS A 129 3.08 40.00 15.60
CA CYS A 129 1.79 40.69 15.44
C CYS A 129 1.95 42.21 15.43
N LEU A 130 2.80 42.76 16.26
CA LEU A 130 3.06 44.21 16.29
C LEU A 130 3.73 44.72 15.00
N ILE A 131 4.76 44.00 14.55
CA ILE A 131 5.44 44.29 13.27
C ILE A 131 4.43 44.24 12.13
N LEU A 132 3.42 43.37 12.22
CA LEU A 132 2.46 43.10 11.19
C LEU A 132 1.29 44.08 11.19
N PHE A 133 0.77 44.50 12.37
CA PHE A 133 -0.40 45.35 12.47
C PHE A 133 -0.16 46.83 12.17
N ASP A 134 1.04 47.31 12.39
CA ASP A 134 1.43 48.67 12.00
C ASP A 134 1.87 48.78 10.52
N ASN A 135 1.91 47.66 9.80
CA ASN A 135 2.28 47.63 8.38
C ASN A 135 1.01 47.61 7.50
N PRO A 136 0.88 48.49 6.49
CA PRO A 136 -0.26 48.52 5.56
C PRO A 136 -0.42 47.22 4.75
N LYS A 137 0.60 46.36 4.70
CA LYS A 137 0.58 45.06 4.06
C LYS A 137 0.51 43.86 5.05
N CYS A 138 0.01 44.10 6.26
CA CYS A 138 -0.03 43.04 7.28
C CYS A 138 -0.87 41.83 6.85
N ASP A 139 -1.91 42.01 6.06
CA ASP A 139 -2.71 40.92 5.48
C ASP A 139 -1.86 40.02 4.55
N GLU A 140 -1.00 40.59 3.70
CA GLU A 140 -0.10 39.84 2.83
C GLU A 140 0.92 39.01 3.62
N ILE A 141 1.42 39.56 4.73
CA ILE A 141 2.37 38.86 5.59
C ILE A 141 1.72 37.68 6.30
N PHE A 142 0.51 37.83 6.82
CA PHE A 142 -0.25 36.69 7.37
C PHE A 142 -0.52 35.61 6.33
N TYR A 143 -0.79 36.00 5.09
CA TYR A 143 -0.95 35.08 3.97
C TYR A 143 0.33 34.30 3.67
N ILE A 144 1.48 34.96 3.58
CA ILE A 144 2.80 34.34 3.33
C ILE A 144 3.17 33.38 4.48
N VAL A 145 2.97 33.80 5.74
CA VAL A 145 3.20 32.95 6.90
C VAL A 145 2.28 31.73 6.90
N ALA A 146 1.03 31.88 6.47
CA ALA A 146 0.10 30.77 6.33
C ALA A 146 0.56 29.80 5.23
N GLN A 147 1.04 30.28 4.09
CA GLN A 147 1.61 29.45 3.02
C GLN A 147 2.80 28.63 3.52
N ASN A 148 3.75 29.28 4.21
CA ASN A 148 4.96 28.63 4.72
C ASN A 148 4.66 27.58 5.83
N ASN A 149 3.61 27.80 6.61
CA ASN A 149 3.19 26.87 7.67
C ASN A 149 2.28 25.73 7.17
N LYS A 150 1.77 25.79 5.95
CA LYS A 150 0.82 24.80 5.41
C LYS A 150 1.36 23.36 5.46
N SER A 151 2.67 23.18 5.26
CA SER A 151 3.31 21.86 5.31
C SER A 151 3.76 21.43 6.71
N ASN A 152 4.10 22.38 7.58
CA ASN A 152 4.72 22.10 8.87
C ASN A 152 3.74 22.14 10.05
N SER A 153 2.72 23.01 10.00
CA SER A 153 1.72 23.17 11.05
C SER A 153 0.41 23.70 10.48
N THR A 154 -0.49 22.80 10.11
CA THR A 154 -1.78 23.12 9.51
C THR A 154 -2.65 24.02 10.38
N LEU A 155 -2.59 23.83 11.72
CA LEU A 155 -3.34 24.68 12.68
C LEU A 155 -2.77 26.10 12.75
N ALA A 156 -1.45 26.26 12.67
CA ALA A 156 -0.82 27.58 12.63
C ALA A 156 -1.15 28.29 11.29
N ALA A 157 -1.13 27.56 10.19
CA ALA A 157 -1.54 28.07 8.88
C ALA A 157 -3.01 28.54 8.88
N GLU A 158 -3.92 27.73 9.44
CA GLU A 158 -5.35 28.10 9.58
C GLU A 158 -5.54 29.39 10.37
N ARG A 159 -4.77 29.57 11.45
CA ARG A 159 -4.85 30.76 12.28
C ARG A 159 -4.40 32.01 11.54
N ASN A 160 -3.27 31.94 10.86
CA ASN A 160 -2.71 33.08 10.13
C ASN A 160 -3.58 33.49 8.93
N ILE A 161 -4.10 32.54 8.17
CA ILE A 161 -4.96 32.88 7.01
C ILE A 161 -6.28 33.51 7.43
N LYS A 162 -6.86 33.10 8.58
CA LYS A 162 -8.04 33.76 9.15
C LYS A 162 -7.78 35.22 9.50
N GLN A 163 -6.56 35.55 9.91
CA GLN A 163 -6.17 36.96 10.16
C GLN A 163 -6.06 37.75 8.87
N ALA A 164 -5.40 37.21 7.86
CA ALA A 164 -5.34 37.86 6.54
C ALA A 164 -6.75 38.19 6.00
N ILE A 165 -7.68 37.22 6.09
CA ILE A 165 -9.08 37.40 5.70
C ILE A 165 -9.80 38.46 6.54
N ALA A 166 -9.55 38.50 7.87
CA ALA A 166 -10.19 39.48 8.75
C ALA A 166 -9.76 40.92 8.44
N ILE A 167 -8.49 41.08 8.05
CA ILE A 167 -7.92 42.40 7.70
C ILE A 167 -8.39 42.82 6.30
N ASN A 168 -8.30 41.91 5.33
CA ASN A 168 -8.71 42.21 3.94
C ASN A 168 -9.60 41.07 3.38
N PRO A 169 -10.93 41.18 3.56
CA PRO A 169 -11.88 40.16 3.17
C PRO A 169 -12.18 40.09 1.65
N ASN A 170 -11.57 40.98 0.84
CA ASN A 170 -11.86 41.07 -0.59
C ASN A 170 -10.77 40.44 -1.47
N ARG A 171 -9.79 39.77 -0.90
CA ARG A 171 -8.75 39.06 -1.65
C ARG A 171 -9.11 37.58 -1.81
N GLN A 172 -9.31 37.15 -3.05
CA GLN A 172 -9.71 35.79 -3.39
C GLN A 172 -8.65 34.77 -2.97
N GLU A 173 -7.38 35.05 -3.19
CA GLU A 173 -6.25 34.17 -2.88
C GLU A 173 -6.19 33.75 -1.41
N TYR A 174 -6.73 34.56 -0.49
CA TYR A 174 -6.80 34.20 0.94
C TYR A 174 -7.81 33.09 1.20
N TYR A 175 -8.95 33.13 0.53
CA TYR A 175 -9.96 32.07 0.63
C TYR A 175 -9.50 30.78 -0.04
N ASP A 176 -8.78 30.88 -1.17
CA ASP A 176 -8.23 29.71 -1.86
C ASP A 176 -7.17 29.02 -1.01
N LEU A 177 -6.28 29.76 -0.35
CA LEU A 177 -5.32 29.22 0.59
C LEU A 177 -6.02 28.64 1.83
N TYR A 178 -7.02 29.33 2.38
CA TYR A 178 -7.76 28.83 3.53
C TYR A 178 -8.47 27.51 3.22
N PHE A 179 -9.10 27.43 2.06
CA PHE A 179 -9.67 26.16 1.58
C PHE A 179 -8.61 25.06 1.51
N SER A 180 -7.45 25.33 0.90
CA SER A 180 -6.39 24.31 0.75
C SER A 180 -5.83 23.82 2.09
N ILE A 181 -5.81 24.67 3.11
CA ILE A 181 -5.45 24.29 4.48
C ILE A 181 -6.51 23.38 5.10
N MET A 182 -7.80 23.74 4.98
CA MET A 182 -8.89 22.89 5.48
C MET A 182 -8.97 21.55 4.77
N LEU A 183 -8.75 21.51 3.46
CA LEU A 183 -8.71 20.26 2.70
C LEU A 183 -7.59 19.34 3.19
N ARG A 184 -6.42 19.90 3.50
CA ARG A 184 -5.32 19.13 4.09
C ARG A 184 -5.67 18.56 5.46
N ILE A 185 -6.31 19.34 6.34
CA ILE A 185 -6.80 18.84 7.64
C ILE A 185 -7.75 17.64 7.45
N LEU A 186 -8.61 17.68 6.44
CA LEU A 186 -9.48 16.55 6.12
C LEU A 186 -8.73 15.36 5.54
N ALA A 187 -7.76 15.60 4.68
CA ALA A 187 -6.97 14.55 4.03
C ALA A 187 -6.09 13.80 5.05
N ASP A 188 -5.50 14.51 6.01
CA ASP A 188 -4.68 13.91 7.08
C ASP A 188 -5.49 12.96 7.99
N GLU A 189 -6.81 13.16 8.09
CA GLU A 189 -7.73 12.28 8.84
C GLU A 189 -8.49 11.27 7.96
N TYR A 190 -8.25 11.25 6.66
CA TYR A 190 -8.94 10.33 5.74
C TYR A 190 -8.63 8.86 6.07
N GLY A 191 -9.68 8.05 6.24
CA GLY A 191 -9.56 6.66 6.67
C GLY A 191 -9.58 6.47 8.19
N GLU A 192 -9.40 7.53 8.98
CA GLU A 192 -9.47 7.49 10.44
C GLU A 192 -10.92 7.51 10.96
N LYS A 193 -11.14 6.98 12.17
CA LYS A 193 -12.47 6.99 12.81
C LYS A 193 -13.02 8.40 13.06
N THR A 194 -12.15 9.39 13.09
CA THR A 194 -12.43 10.80 13.33
C THR A 194 -12.88 11.57 12.10
N PHE A 195 -12.59 11.07 10.90
CA PHE A 195 -12.85 11.75 9.62
C PHE A 195 -14.28 12.31 9.50
N SER A 196 -15.29 11.48 9.74
CA SER A 196 -16.70 11.92 9.65
C SER A 196 -17.04 13.07 10.61
N LYS A 197 -16.41 13.11 11.80
CA LYS A 197 -16.59 14.18 12.79
C LYS A 197 -15.90 15.46 12.32
N THR A 198 -14.72 15.35 11.75
CA THR A 198 -13.94 16.48 11.23
C THR A 198 -14.61 17.07 10.00
N VAL A 199 -15.13 16.26 9.09
CA VAL A 199 -15.98 16.73 7.98
C VAL A 199 -17.16 17.54 8.50
N LYS A 200 -17.94 17.03 9.45
CA LYS A 200 -19.08 17.77 10.02
C LYS A 200 -18.67 19.09 10.68
N LYS A 201 -17.49 19.14 11.28
CA LYS A 201 -16.95 20.36 11.89
C LYS A 201 -16.63 21.45 10.85
N TYR A 202 -16.06 21.07 9.73
CA TYR A 202 -15.55 22.02 8.72
C TYR A 202 -16.48 22.24 7.53
N ASP A 203 -17.48 21.37 7.27
CA ASP A 203 -18.35 21.42 6.07
C ASP A 203 -18.90 22.80 5.77
N LYS A 204 -19.54 23.43 6.74
CA LYS A 204 -20.09 24.79 6.59
C LYS A 204 -18.99 25.81 6.27
N THR A 205 -17.89 25.76 7.01
CA THR A 205 -16.78 26.70 6.85
C THR A 205 -16.14 26.56 5.46
N ILE A 206 -15.96 25.34 4.98
CA ILE A 206 -15.43 25.07 3.63
C ILE A 206 -16.35 25.65 2.57
N LYS A 207 -17.64 25.34 2.62
CA LYS A 207 -18.64 25.85 1.67
C LYS A 207 -18.72 27.37 1.68
N ASP A 208 -18.75 27.98 2.85
CA ASP A 208 -18.77 29.44 3.01
C ASP A 208 -17.49 30.09 2.43
N THR A 209 -16.33 29.45 2.64
CA THR A 209 -15.04 29.92 2.14
C THR A 209 -14.99 29.90 0.62
N ILE A 210 -15.39 28.79 -0.02
CA ILE A 210 -15.40 28.68 -1.48
C ILE A 210 -16.46 29.61 -2.09
N ASN A 211 -17.65 29.72 -1.50
CA ASN A 211 -18.68 30.65 -1.96
C ASN A 211 -18.23 32.10 -1.91
N LYS A 212 -17.46 32.48 -0.90
CA LYS A 212 -16.88 33.85 -0.82
C LYS A 212 -15.82 34.06 -1.88
N SER A 213 -14.92 33.07 -2.12
CA SER A 213 -13.94 33.11 -3.19
C SER A 213 -14.64 33.34 -4.56
N ILE A 214 -15.66 32.53 -4.88
CA ILE A 214 -16.45 32.65 -6.12
C ILE A 214 -17.16 34.01 -6.24
N LYS A 215 -17.69 34.52 -5.12
CA LYS A 215 -18.37 35.82 -5.09
C LYS A 215 -17.42 36.99 -5.38
N ILE A 216 -16.19 36.91 -4.91
CA ILE A 216 -15.16 37.92 -5.19
C ILE A 216 -14.79 37.87 -6.66
N LYS A 217 -14.46 36.68 -7.17
CA LYS A 217 -14.16 36.46 -8.59
C LYS A 217 -14.46 35.01 -8.95
N PRO A 218 -15.41 34.73 -9.86
CA PRO A 218 -15.66 33.37 -10.34
C PRO A 218 -14.51 32.92 -11.25
N THR A 219 -13.59 32.14 -10.73
CA THR A 219 -12.46 31.56 -11.47
C THR A 219 -12.60 30.03 -11.57
N ALA A 220 -12.00 29.45 -12.59
CA ALA A 220 -11.92 28.01 -12.72
C ALA A 220 -11.32 27.35 -11.48
N GLN A 221 -10.28 27.96 -10.88
CA GLN A 221 -9.66 27.48 -9.64
C GLN A 221 -10.63 27.45 -8.46
N ALA A 222 -11.50 28.45 -8.32
CA ALA A 222 -12.48 28.47 -7.24
C ALA A 222 -13.51 27.32 -7.37
N TYR A 223 -13.89 26.95 -8.59
CA TYR A 223 -14.73 25.76 -8.83
C TYR A 223 -13.96 24.44 -8.68
N LEU A 224 -12.67 24.40 -9.02
CA LEU A 224 -11.81 23.26 -8.72
C LEU A 224 -11.68 23.01 -7.21
N ASN A 225 -11.69 24.04 -6.39
CA ASN A 225 -11.71 23.90 -4.95
C ASN A 225 -12.95 23.12 -4.48
N TYR A 226 -14.12 23.37 -5.06
CA TYR A 226 -15.32 22.56 -4.81
C TYR A 226 -15.17 21.12 -5.31
N TYR A 227 -14.57 20.92 -6.50
CA TYR A 227 -14.31 19.59 -7.02
C TYR A 227 -13.48 18.76 -6.03
N TYR A 228 -12.34 19.28 -5.55
CA TYR A 228 -11.49 18.56 -4.59
C TYR A 228 -12.25 18.21 -3.31
N TYR A 229 -13.10 19.10 -2.82
CA TYR A 229 -13.91 18.84 -1.65
C TYR A 229 -14.96 17.73 -1.88
N TYR A 230 -15.72 17.81 -2.97
CA TYR A 230 -16.74 16.80 -3.29
C TYR A 230 -16.11 15.44 -3.64
N ASN A 231 -14.97 15.44 -4.31
CA ASN A 231 -14.22 14.21 -4.60
C ASN A 231 -13.74 13.52 -3.33
N LEU A 232 -13.20 14.26 -2.37
CA LEU A 232 -12.83 13.73 -1.05
C LEU A 232 -14.03 13.10 -0.31
N LEU A 233 -15.23 13.68 -0.47
CA LEU A 233 -16.46 13.15 0.10
C LEU A 233 -17.10 12.04 -0.74
N ARG A 234 -16.55 11.71 -1.90
CA ARG A 234 -17.11 10.80 -2.91
C ARG A 234 -18.51 11.22 -3.40
N ASP A 235 -18.83 12.51 -3.36
CA ASP A 235 -20.03 13.07 -3.97
C ASP A 235 -19.75 13.40 -5.45
N PHE A 236 -19.66 12.36 -6.26
CA PHE A 236 -19.30 12.45 -7.68
C PHE A 236 -20.28 13.29 -8.49
N LYS A 237 -21.57 13.28 -8.12
CA LYS A 237 -22.59 14.08 -8.83
C LYS A 237 -22.36 15.59 -8.66
N SER A 238 -22.05 16.02 -7.45
CA SER A 238 -21.73 17.43 -7.19
C SER A 238 -20.37 17.80 -7.78
N ALA A 239 -19.38 16.91 -7.72
CA ALA A 239 -18.06 17.08 -8.30
C ALA A 239 -18.13 17.32 -9.82
N LEU A 240 -18.92 16.53 -10.57
CA LEU A 240 -19.12 16.71 -12.01
C LEU A 240 -19.69 18.09 -12.35
N LYS A 241 -20.74 18.53 -11.63
CA LYS A 241 -21.38 19.85 -11.88
C LYS A 241 -20.42 21.02 -11.71
N VAL A 242 -19.53 20.95 -10.71
CA VAL A 242 -18.57 22.04 -10.47
C VAL A 242 -17.41 22.01 -11.46
N LEU A 243 -17.01 20.82 -11.92
CA LEU A 243 -16.03 20.69 -13.00
C LEU A 243 -16.56 21.23 -14.33
N ASP A 244 -17.83 21.02 -14.66
CA ASP A 244 -18.44 21.61 -15.85
C ASP A 244 -18.31 23.14 -15.82
N LYS A 245 -18.56 23.77 -14.66
CA LYS A 245 -18.37 25.22 -14.49
C LYS A 245 -16.90 25.65 -14.57
N ALA A 246 -15.98 24.86 -14.03
CA ALA A 246 -14.56 25.14 -14.13
C ALA A 246 -14.08 25.11 -15.60
N ILE A 247 -14.52 24.11 -16.37
CA ILE A 247 -14.20 23.98 -17.81
C ILE A 247 -14.83 25.11 -18.64
N GLU A 248 -16.07 25.53 -18.34
CA GLU A 248 -16.69 26.68 -19.00
C GLU A 248 -15.83 27.96 -18.84
N LEU A 249 -15.16 28.14 -17.70
CA LEU A 249 -14.33 29.30 -17.39
C LEU A 249 -12.91 29.20 -17.94
N ASP A 250 -12.35 28.01 -18.03
CA ASP A 250 -11.02 27.76 -18.59
C ASP A 250 -11.00 26.46 -19.43
N PRO A 251 -11.49 26.55 -20.69
CA PRO A 251 -11.60 25.38 -21.57
C PRO A 251 -10.25 24.89 -22.13
N LYS A 252 -9.13 25.56 -21.80
CA LYS A 252 -7.78 25.16 -22.24
C LYS A 252 -6.98 24.45 -21.17
N ASN A 253 -7.56 24.12 -20.05
CA ASN A 253 -6.89 23.41 -18.98
C ASN A 253 -7.15 21.90 -19.09
N ALA A 254 -6.16 21.16 -19.57
CA ALA A 254 -6.24 19.70 -19.77
C ALA A 254 -6.62 18.94 -18.49
N PHE A 255 -6.05 19.31 -17.33
CA PHE A 255 -6.31 18.63 -16.05
C PHE A 255 -7.79 18.59 -15.64
N MET A 256 -8.57 19.61 -16.02
CA MET A 256 -10.00 19.63 -15.70
C MET A 256 -10.78 18.56 -16.47
N TYR A 257 -10.40 18.31 -17.71
CA TYR A 257 -10.95 17.23 -18.51
C TYR A 257 -10.53 15.86 -17.96
N GLU A 258 -9.27 15.70 -17.57
CA GLU A 258 -8.76 14.47 -16.92
C GLU A 258 -9.54 14.17 -15.62
N TYR A 259 -9.72 15.16 -14.73
CA TYR A 259 -10.52 14.98 -13.52
C TYR A 259 -11.96 14.59 -13.83
N ARG A 260 -12.57 15.20 -14.85
CA ARG A 260 -13.94 14.84 -15.25
C ARG A 260 -14.01 13.46 -15.90
N ALA A 261 -13.00 13.08 -16.67
CA ALA A 261 -12.88 11.76 -17.25
C ALA A 261 -12.77 10.66 -16.16
N GLN A 262 -11.93 10.86 -15.13
CA GLN A 262 -11.80 9.94 -14.02
C GLN A 262 -13.13 9.77 -13.26
N LEU A 263 -13.85 10.85 -12.96
CA LEU A 263 -15.17 10.78 -12.33
C LEU A 263 -16.19 10.03 -13.19
N LYS A 264 -16.21 10.27 -14.51
CA LYS A 264 -17.09 9.57 -15.45
C LYS A 264 -16.74 8.07 -15.51
N LYS A 265 -15.44 7.72 -15.51
CA LYS A 265 -14.97 6.34 -15.45
C LYS A 265 -15.46 5.63 -14.19
N GLU A 266 -15.36 6.26 -13.01
CA GLU A 266 -15.87 5.73 -11.74
C GLU A 266 -17.40 5.54 -11.74
N ASN A 267 -18.12 6.42 -12.44
CA ASN A 267 -19.57 6.30 -12.64
C ASN A 267 -19.99 5.38 -13.80
N ASN A 268 -19.06 4.63 -14.40
CA ASN A 268 -19.29 3.76 -15.56
C ASN A 268 -19.79 4.48 -16.84
N ASP A 269 -19.60 5.79 -16.97
CA ASP A 269 -19.80 6.54 -18.20
C ASP A 269 -18.54 6.44 -19.06
N THR A 270 -18.36 5.31 -19.71
CA THR A 270 -17.18 5.00 -20.51
C THR A 270 -17.00 5.96 -21.69
N ASP A 271 -18.08 6.31 -22.41
CA ASP A 271 -18.03 7.18 -23.57
C ASP A 271 -17.69 8.62 -23.18
N GLY A 272 -18.32 9.11 -22.12
CA GLY A 272 -18.02 10.42 -21.58
C GLY A 272 -16.58 10.52 -21.05
N ALA A 273 -16.04 9.46 -20.47
CA ALA A 273 -14.66 9.41 -19.99
C ALA A 273 -13.67 9.45 -21.17
N ILE A 274 -13.85 8.61 -22.20
CA ILE A 274 -13.01 8.61 -23.41
C ILE A 274 -12.99 10.01 -24.03
N LYS A 275 -14.16 10.61 -24.24
CA LYS A 275 -14.27 11.95 -24.84
C LYS A 275 -13.52 13.01 -24.05
N ASP A 276 -13.57 12.96 -22.71
CA ASP A 276 -12.87 13.93 -21.89
C ASP A 276 -11.35 13.71 -21.89
N PHE A 277 -10.86 12.47 -21.85
CA PHE A 277 -9.43 12.18 -22.03
C PHE A 277 -8.93 12.61 -23.41
N GLU A 278 -9.69 12.36 -24.48
CA GLU A 278 -9.35 12.86 -25.83
C GLU A 278 -9.32 14.40 -25.89
N SER A 279 -10.21 15.06 -25.15
CA SER A 279 -10.19 16.52 -25.04
C SER A 279 -8.97 17.04 -24.28
N ALA A 280 -8.54 16.33 -23.23
CA ALA A 280 -7.32 16.63 -22.49
C ALA A 280 -6.09 16.48 -23.39
N LEU A 281 -5.98 15.36 -24.12
CA LEU A 281 -4.88 15.10 -25.07
C LEU A 281 -4.87 16.05 -26.27
N ALA A 282 -6.02 16.57 -26.70
CA ALA A 282 -6.07 17.59 -27.75
C ALA A 282 -5.46 18.94 -27.28
N ILE A 283 -5.49 19.22 -25.97
CA ILE A 283 -4.88 20.41 -25.37
C ILE A 283 -3.40 20.14 -25.04
N TYR A 284 -3.11 18.99 -24.41
CA TYR A 284 -1.77 18.59 -24.01
C TYR A 284 -1.51 17.12 -24.39
N PRO A 285 -0.92 16.84 -25.56
CA PRO A 285 -0.76 15.48 -26.08
C PRO A 285 0.35 14.67 -25.39
N TYR A 286 1.11 15.25 -24.49
CA TYR A 286 2.25 14.59 -23.83
C TYR A 286 1.89 13.88 -22.52
N GLU A 287 0.60 13.90 -22.09
CA GLU A 287 0.14 13.15 -20.93
C GLU A 287 0.00 11.67 -21.29
N LYS A 288 1.04 10.90 -20.94
CA LYS A 288 1.21 9.49 -21.36
C LYS A 288 0.14 8.58 -20.78
N ASP A 289 -0.28 8.85 -19.53
CA ASP A 289 -1.23 7.99 -18.81
C ASP A 289 -2.63 8.04 -19.45
N ASP A 290 -3.02 9.16 -20.06
CA ASP A 290 -4.32 9.30 -20.71
C ASP A 290 -4.50 8.32 -21.89
N TYR A 291 -3.43 8.07 -22.67
CA TYR A 291 -3.48 7.07 -23.75
C TYR A 291 -3.74 5.67 -23.21
N THR A 292 -3.12 5.33 -22.09
CA THR A 292 -3.32 4.04 -21.42
C THR A 292 -4.73 3.92 -20.85
N GLU A 293 -5.25 4.99 -20.26
CA GLU A 293 -6.62 5.03 -19.74
C GLU A 293 -7.67 4.87 -20.84
N ILE A 294 -7.51 5.56 -21.96
CA ILE A 294 -8.38 5.41 -23.14
C ILE A 294 -8.31 3.98 -23.68
N ALA A 295 -7.09 3.40 -23.81
CA ALA A 295 -6.92 2.03 -24.26
C ALA A 295 -7.64 1.03 -23.34
N ASN A 296 -7.52 1.17 -22.01
CA ASN A 296 -8.24 0.35 -21.04
C ASN A 296 -9.76 0.48 -21.16
N LEU A 297 -10.26 1.70 -21.39
CA LEU A 297 -11.69 1.95 -21.60
C LEU A 297 -12.19 1.34 -22.92
N TYR A 298 -11.40 1.40 -24.00
CA TYR A 298 -11.71 0.74 -25.26
C TYR A 298 -11.73 -0.78 -25.09
N TYR A 299 -10.75 -1.34 -24.37
CA TYR A 299 -10.74 -2.78 -24.08
C TYR A 299 -12.01 -3.22 -23.34
N LYS A 300 -12.37 -2.51 -22.27
CA LYS A 300 -13.56 -2.81 -21.46
C LYS A 300 -14.85 -2.81 -22.32
N LYS A 301 -14.94 -1.94 -23.30
CA LYS A 301 -16.16 -1.72 -24.08
C LYS A 301 -16.19 -2.50 -25.40
N PHE A 302 -15.09 -2.60 -26.12
CA PHE A 302 -15.04 -3.08 -27.48
C PHE A 302 -14.06 -4.26 -27.70
N GLY A 303 -13.23 -4.59 -26.72
CA GLY A 303 -12.22 -5.62 -26.83
C GLY A 303 -10.88 -5.12 -27.35
N LYS A 304 -9.92 -6.06 -27.53
CA LYS A 304 -8.53 -5.77 -27.81
C LYS A 304 -8.27 -5.19 -29.20
N GLU A 305 -9.07 -5.56 -30.19
CA GLU A 305 -8.92 -5.09 -31.57
C GLU A 305 -9.05 -3.56 -31.66
N LYS A 306 -9.99 -2.99 -30.91
CA LYS A 306 -10.19 -1.54 -30.86
C LYS A 306 -9.05 -0.81 -30.15
N VAL A 307 -8.41 -1.46 -29.17
CA VAL A 307 -7.20 -0.92 -28.51
C VAL A 307 -6.06 -0.82 -29.51
N TYR A 308 -5.82 -1.87 -30.30
CA TYR A 308 -4.73 -1.89 -31.30
C TYR A 308 -4.96 -0.87 -32.40
N GLU A 309 -6.18 -0.75 -32.88
CA GLU A 309 -6.59 0.28 -33.88
C GLU A 309 -6.31 1.69 -33.36
N TYR A 310 -6.75 1.99 -32.14
CA TYR A 310 -6.55 3.30 -31.50
C TYR A 310 -5.06 3.61 -31.31
N LEU A 311 -4.28 2.68 -30.75
CA LEU A 311 -2.86 2.90 -30.51
C LEU A 311 -2.08 3.04 -31.80
N GLU A 312 -2.39 2.27 -32.86
CA GLU A 312 -1.72 2.38 -34.16
C GLU A 312 -2.05 3.71 -34.86
N GLU A 313 -3.29 4.23 -34.71
CA GLU A 313 -3.65 5.58 -35.16
C GLU A 313 -2.77 6.64 -34.47
N LYS A 314 -2.61 6.56 -33.15
CA LYS A 314 -1.79 7.51 -32.38
C LYS A 314 -0.30 7.37 -32.65
N ILE A 315 0.21 6.15 -32.82
CA ILE A 315 1.58 5.88 -33.26
C ILE A 315 1.86 6.54 -34.62
N SER A 316 0.92 6.43 -35.55
CA SER A 316 1.04 7.06 -36.87
C SER A 316 1.00 8.60 -36.78
N GLN A 317 0.09 9.14 -35.96
CA GLN A 317 -0.09 10.58 -35.74
C GLN A 317 1.18 11.21 -35.15
N PHE A 318 1.83 10.57 -34.20
CA PHE A 318 2.99 11.10 -33.46
C PHE A 318 4.32 10.50 -33.92
N SER A 319 4.41 9.99 -35.14
CA SER A 319 5.62 9.36 -35.69
C SER A 319 6.87 10.25 -35.71
N SER A 320 6.71 11.57 -35.71
CA SER A 320 7.79 12.56 -35.62
C SER A 320 8.20 12.91 -34.16
N GLU A 321 7.35 12.61 -33.19
CA GLU A 321 7.53 12.94 -31.77
C GLU A 321 8.22 11.78 -31.03
N LYS A 322 9.54 11.73 -31.07
CA LYS A 322 10.35 10.58 -30.64
C LYS A 322 9.91 9.92 -29.32
N GLU A 323 9.73 10.72 -28.26
CA GLU A 323 9.42 10.18 -26.92
C GLU A 323 8.00 9.62 -26.85
N LEU A 324 7.02 10.33 -27.41
CA LEU A 324 5.63 9.91 -27.41
C LEU A 324 5.45 8.70 -28.35
N TYR A 325 6.08 8.71 -29.50
CA TYR A 325 6.09 7.59 -30.44
C TYR A 325 6.61 6.31 -29.79
N LEU A 326 7.74 6.37 -29.09
CA LEU A 326 8.31 5.24 -28.38
C LEU A 326 7.37 4.76 -27.27
N TYR A 327 6.82 5.68 -26.47
CA TYR A 327 5.87 5.34 -25.42
C TYR A 327 4.66 4.58 -25.97
N LEU A 328 4.05 5.07 -27.04
CA LEU A 328 2.87 4.45 -27.65
C LEU A 328 3.18 3.06 -28.21
N LEU A 329 4.35 2.86 -28.83
CA LEU A 329 4.81 1.55 -29.28
C LEU A 329 5.01 0.56 -28.12
N ILE A 330 5.66 1.00 -27.04
CA ILE A 330 5.84 0.19 -25.84
C ILE A 330 4.49 -0.15 -25.19
N ASN A 331 3.61 0.84 -25.14
CA ASN A 331 2.25 0.67 -24.57
C ASN A 331 1.46 -0.37 -25.38
N LYS A 332 1.46 -0.28 -26.72
CA LYS A 332 0.82 -1.26 -27.60
C LYS A 332 1.40 -2.66 -27.38
N ALA A 333 2.74 -2.80 -27.40
CA ALA A 333 3.41 -4.08 -27.17
C ALA A 333 3.06 -4.67 -25.76
N ASN A 334 2.91 -3.83 -24.74
CA ASN A 334 2.47 -4.29 -23.42
C ASN A 334 1.03 -4.81 -23.43
N PHE A 335 0.09 -4.14 -24.10
CA PHE A 335 -1.28 -4.63 -24.26
C PHE A 335 -1.32 -5.96 -25.05
N GLU A 336 -0.58 -6.07 -26.15
CA GLU A 336 -0.48 -7.30 -26.94
C GLU A 336 0.06 -8.47 -26.09
N LYS A 337 1.10 -8.22 -25.29
CA LYS A 337 1.63 -9.17 -24.32
C LYS A 337 0.58 -9.58 -23.27
N GLU A 338 -0.15 -8.62 -22.71
CA GLU A 338 -1.16 -8.86 -21.69
C GLU A 338 -2.35 -9.67 -22.23
N TYR A 339 -2.74 -9.42 -23.47
CA TYR A 339 -3.84 -10.14 -24.12
C TYR A 339 -3.41 -11.44 -24.78
N GLY A 340 -2.13 -11.82 -24.71
CA GLY A 340 -1.60 -13.08 -25.20
C GLY A 340 -1.27 -13.08 -26.69
N ASP A 341 -1.29 -11.92 -27.37
CA ASP A 341 -0.97 -11.79 -28.79
C ASP A 341 0.55 -11.64 -29.00
N TYR A 342 1.30 -12.63 -28.51
CA TYR A 342 2.76 -12.58 -28.43
C TYR A 342 3.46 -12.38 -29.80
N ASP A 343 2.89 -12.86 -30.90
CA ASP A 343 3.47 -12.68 -32.24
C ASP A 343 3.40 -11.22 -32.69
N LEU A 344 2.30 -10.53 -32.42
CA LEU A 344 2.17 -9.09 -32.66
C LEU A 344 3.15 -8.31 -31.80
N CYS A 345 3.17 -8.60 -30.49
CA CYS A 345 4.10 -7.99 -29.55
C CYS A 345 5.55 -8.12 -29.98
N LEU A 346 5.97 -9.31 -30.43
CA LEU A 346 7.33 -9.54 -30.94
C LEU A 346 7.62 -8.72 -32.20
N SER A 347 6.66 -8.62 -33.12
CA SER A 347 6.77 -7.79 -34.33
C SER A 347 6.97 -6.31 -33.99
N ASP A 348 6.20 -5.78 -33.04
CA ASP A 348 6.32 -4.37 -32.60
C ASP A 348 7.61 -4.14 -31.81
N CYS A 349 8.06 -5.10 -31.01
CA CYS A 349 9.37 -5.04 -30.37
C CYS A 349 10.51 -4.97 -31.42
N ASP A 350 10.44 -5.76 -32.48
CA ASP A 350 11.43 -5.74 -33.54
C ASP A 350 11.41 -4.43 -34.34
N ARG A 351 10.22 -3.86 -34.54
CA ARG A 351 10.07 -2.53 -35.13
C ARG A 351 10.85 -1.47 -34.36
N VAL A 352 10.79 -1.48 -33.01
CA VAL A 352 11.53 -0.52 -32.15
C VAL A 352 13.03 -0.81 -32.16
N THR A 353 13.45 -2.06 -31.96
CA THR A 353 14.88 -2.41 -31.85
C THR A 353 15.68 -2.10 -33.12
N ASN A 354 15.02 -2.13 -34.27
CA ASN A 354 15.64 -1.82 -35.59
C ASN A 354 15.76 -0.31 -35.87
N LEU A 355 15.11 0.56 -35.07
CA LEU A 355 15.19 2.01 -35.23
C LEU A 355 16.46 2.56 -34.59
N SER A 356 17.31 3.24 -35.40
CA SER A 356 18.57 3.84 -34.93
C SER A 356 18.37 5.07 -34.03
N GLN A 357 17.20 5.69 -34.11
CA GLN A 357 16.90 6.93 -33.38
C GLN A 357 16.77 6.77 -31.87
N PHE A 358 16.60 5.53 -31.38
CA PHE A 358 16.42 5.27 -29.95
C PHE A 358 17.74 4.99 -29.23
N THR A 359 17.85 5.52 -28.01
CA THR A 359 19.02 5.31 -27.14
C THR A 359 19.08 3.86 -26.62
N PRO A 360 20.25 3.39 -26.14
CA PRO A 360 20.35 2.08 -25.50
C PRO A 360 19.33 1.86 -24.36
N ASN A 361 19.14 2.85 -23.47
CA ASN A 361 18.20 2.74 -22.36
C ASN A 361 16.75 2.59 -22.84
N GLU A 362 16.34 3.33 -23.88
CA GLU A 362 15.01 3.21 -24.49
C GLU A 362 14.80 1.81 -25.08
N LYS A 363 15.80 1.26 -25.75
CA LYS A 363 15.75 -0.10 -26.30
C LYS A 363 15.75 -1.18 -25.22
N SER A 364 16.39 -0.92 -24.09
CA SER A 364 16.47 -1.86 -22.97
C SER A 364 15.09 -2.33 -22.50
N ASN A 365 14.12 -1.41 -22.35
CA ASN A 365 12.76 -1.75 -21.95
C ASN A 365 12.04 -2.62 -22.98
N ILE A 366 12.26 -2.37 -24.27
CA ILE A 366 11.69 -3.19 -25.33
C ILE A 366 12.28 -4.60 -25.35
N TYR A 367 13.59 -4.75 -25.16
CA TYR A 367 14.18 -6.08 -25.01
C TYR A 367 13.62 -6.83 -23.80
N GLN A 368 13.30 -6.14 -22.71
CA GLN A 368 12.62 -6.73 -21.56
C GLN A 368 11.21 -7.23 -21.92
N VAL A 369 10.40 -6.43 -22.63
CA VAL A 369 9.07 -6.84 -23.13
C VAL A 369 9.20 -8.05 -24.05
N LYS A 370 10.14 -8.00 -25.02
CA LYS A 370 10.43 -9.10 -25.94
C LYS A 370 10.78 -10.38 -25.19
N ALA A 371 11.66 -10.31 -24.21
CA ALA A 371 12.04 -11.45 -23.37
C ALA A 371 10.83 -12.08 -22.65
N THR A 372 9.94 -11.24 -22.11
CA THR A 372 8.72 -11.71 -21.43
C THR A 372 7.77 -12.43 -22.41
N CYS A 373 7.57 -11.90 -23.61
CA CYS A 373 6.75 -12.54 -24.64
C CYS A 373 7.32 -13.88 -25.08
N LEU A 374 8.64 -13.95 -25.32
CA LEU A 374 9.33 -15.19 -25.70
C LEU A 374 9.23 -16.24 -24.57
N ARG A 375 9.36 -15.82 -23.32
CA ARG A 375 9.15 -16.69 -22.15
C ARG A 375 7.75 -17.29 -22.14
N GLN A 376 6.72 -16.50 -22.38
CA GLN A 376 5.33 -16.97 -22.43
C GLN A 376 5.06 -17.94 -23.59
N LYS A 377 5.78 -17.78 -24.68
CA LYS A 377 5.75 -18.75 -25.83
C LYS A 377 6.57 -20.01 -25.56
N GLY A 378 7.34 -20.07 -24.47
CA GLY A 378 8.24 -21.18 -24.15
C GLY A 378 9.57 -21.14 -24.91
N ASP A 379 9.86 -20.07 -25.64
CA ASP A 379 11.15 -19.87 -26.30
C ASP A 379 12.16 -19.25 -25.32
N PHE A 380 12.58 -20.06 -24.37
CA PHE A 380 13.46 -19.64 -23.30
C PHE A 380 14.85 -19.22 -23.75
N GLU A 381 15.36 -19.81 -24.85
CA GLU A 381 16.68 -19.46 -25.36
C GLU A 381 16.72 -18.02 -25.89
N ASN A 382 15.77 -17.65 -26.74
CA ASN A 382 15.69 -16.30 -27.27
C ASN A 382 15.21 -15.31 -26.19
N ALA A 383 14.41 -15.76 -25.22
CA ALA A 383 14.05 -14.96 -24.04
C ALA A 383 15.28 -14.56 -23.21
N LEU A 384 16.20 -15.51 -22.94
CA LEU A 384 17.46 -15.24 -22.26
C LEU A 384 18.34 -14.27 -23.02
N LYS A 385 18.51 -14.46 -24.35
CA LYS A 385 19.27 -13.53 -25.20
C LYS A 385 18.68 -12.10 -25.11
N SER A 386 17.36 -11.99 -25.18
CA SER A 386 16.70 -10.68 -25.14
C SER A 386 16.86 -10.01 -23.78
N ILE A 387 16.68 -10.74 -22.66
CA ILE A 387 16.85 -10.14 -21.33
C ILE A 387 18.30 -9.80 -21.03
N ASP A 388 19.26 -10.57 -21.57
CA ASP A 388 20.68 -10.24 -21.45
C ASP A 388 21.03 -8.94 -22.19
N CYS A 389 20.52 -8.74 -23.42
CA CYS A 389 20.62 -7.45 -24.10
C CYS A 389 20.00 -6.31 -23.27
N ALA A 390 18.83 -6.54 -22.64
CA ALA A 390 18.21 -5.54 -21.79
C ALA A 390 19.09 -5.18 -20.58
N ILE A 391 19.72 -6.17 -19.95
CA ILE A 391 20.63 -5.98 -18.81
C ILE A 391 21.94 -5.30 -19.24
N GLU A 392 22.51 -5.67 -20.38
CA GLU A 392 23.72 -5.01 -20.91
C GLU A 392 23.51 -3.52 -21.17
N LEU A 393 22.32 -3.15 -21.65
CA LEU A 393 21.96 -1.76 -21.93
C LEU A 393 21.60 -0.96 -20.66
N ASP A 394 21.09 -1.64 -19.62
CA ASP A 394 20.76 -1.05 -18.34
C ASP A 394 21.02 -2.04 -17.19
N PRO A 395 22.28 -2.10 -16.71
CA PRO A 395 22.70 -3.11 -15.75
C PRO A 395 22.27 -2.84 -14.30
N ASN A 396 21.70 -1.66 -14.01
CA ASN A 396 21.29 -1.28 -12.66
C ASN A 396 19.78 -1.45 -12.41
N CYS A 397 19.02 -1.99 -13.34
CA CYS A 397 17.57 -2.21 -13.17
C CYS A 397 17.29 -3.56 -12.51
N ALA A 398 16.87 -3.56 -11.26
CA ALA A 398 16.53 -4.77 -10.50
C ALA A 398 15.47 -5.64 -11.19
N GLN A 399 14.46 -5.01 -11.84
CA GLN A 399 13.37 -5.73 -12.50
C GLN A 399 13.86 -6.65 -13.63
N LYS A 400 14.88 -6.25 -14.39
CA LYS A 400 15.44 -7.08 -15.48
C LYS A 400 16.10 -8.36 -14.97
N TYR A 401 16.81 -8.28 -13.84
CA TYR A 401 17.35 -9.47 -13.16
C TYR A 401 16.23 -10.35 -12.58
N MET A 402 15.13 -9.76 -12.11
CA MET A 402 13.96 -10.54 -11.69
C MET A 402 13.36 -11.30 -12.88
N ASP A 403 13.19 -10.66 -14.01
CA ASP A 403 12.64 -11.28 -15.21
C ASP A 403 13.56 -12.39 -15.74
N LYS A 404 14.89 -12.19 -15.73
CA LYS A 404 15.88 -13.25 -16.04
C LYS A 404 15.76 -14.43 -15.08
N GLY A 405 15.62 -14.15 -13.78
CA GLY A 405 15.39 -15.18 -12.77
C GLY A 405 14.11 -15.97 -13.02
N GLN A 406 13.02 -15.31 -13.46
CA GLN A 406 11.78 -16.01 -13.82
C GLN A 406 11.96 -16.93 -15.05
N ILE A 407 12.65 -16.47 -16.10
CA ILE A 407 12.93 -17.28 -17.29
C ILE A 407 13.73 -18.55 -16.89
N LEU A 408 14.76 -18.38 -16.04
CA LEU A 408 15.58 -19.50 -15.56
C LEU A 408 14.77 -20.43 -14.65
N GLY A 409 13.87 -19.89 -13.81
CA GLY A 409 12.98 -20.67 -12.97
C GLY A 409 12.02 -21.54 -13.79
N ASP A 410 11.45 -21.00 -14.88
CA ASP A 410 10.59 -21.75 -15.79
C ASP A 410 11.36 -22.89 -16.54
N GLN A 411 12.68 -22.71 -16.77
CA GLN A 411 13.60 -23.75 -17.21
C GLN A 411 14.02 -24.74 -16.13
N LYS A 412 13.53 -24.56 -14.89
CA LYS A 412 13.94 -25.32 -13.69
C LYS A 412 15.43 -25.18 -13.32
N LYS A 413 16.10 -24.12 -13.77
CA LYS A 413 17.47 -23.76 -13.40
C LYS A 413 17.46 -22.87 -12.14
N TYR A 414 17.05 -23.50 -11.01
CA TYR A 414 16.71 -22.76 -9.80
C TYR A 414 17.91 -22.07 -9.13
N GLU A 415 19.12 -22.67 -9.17
CA GLU A 415 20.33 -22.05 -8.62
C GLU A 415 20.73 -20.79 -9.37
N GLU A 416 20.66 -20.83 -10.72
CA GLU A 416 20.93 -19.67 -11.58
C GLU A 416 19.85 -18.59 -11.36
N ALA A 417 18.59 -18.99 -11.22
CA ALA A 417 17.48 -18.07 -10.91
C ALA A 417 17.70 -17.36 -9.57
N ILE A 418 18.09 -18.09 -8.51
CA ILE A 418 18.43 -17.52 -7.21
C ILE A 418 19.57 -16.50 -7.32
N SER A 419 20.59 -16.79 -8.14
CA SER A 419 21.71 -15.85 -8.38
C SER A 419 21.21 -14.54 -8.99
N CYS A 420 20.35 -14.61 -10.01
CA CYS A 420 19.73 -13.42 -10.63
C CYS A 420 18.86 -12.65 -9.62
N TYR A 421 18.02 -13.32 -8.85
CA TYR A 421 17.19 -12.68 -7.83
C TYR A 421 18.02 -12.02 -6.72
N LYS A 422 19.14 -12.62 -6.29
CA LYS A 422 20.07 -11.99 -5.34
C LYS A 422 20.73 -10.76 -5.92
N LYS A 423 21.02 -10.74 -7.23
CA LYS A 423 21.51 -9.52 -7.88
C LYS A 423 20.44 -8.42 -7.89
N ALA A 424 19.19 -8.78 -8.17
CA ALA A 424 18.06 -7.84 -8.04
C ALA A 424 17.90 -7.31 -6.60
N GLU A 425 18.06 -8.18 -5.59
CA GLU A 425 18.05 -7.81 -4.16
C GLU A 425 19.15 -6.77 -3.84
N GLU A 426 20.38 -6.99 -4.33
CA GLU A 426 21.51 -6.07 -4.15
C GLU A 426 21.24 -4.69 -4.75
N ILE A 427 20.71 -4.66 -6.00
CA ILE A 427 20.40 -3.40 -6.70
C ILE A 427 19.29 -2.64 -5.97
N SER A 428 18.19 -3.32 -5.63
CA SER A 428 17.05 -2.69 -4.92
C SER A 428 17.46 -2.12 -3.56
N LEU A 429 18.34 -2.82 -2.83
CA LEU A 429 18.87 -2.33 -1.54
C LEU A 429 19.73 -1.08 -1.70
N LYS A 430 20.51 -1.01 -2.78
CA LYS A 430 21.40 0.12 -3.04
C LYS A 430 20.64 1.36 -3.52
N GLU A 431 19.61 1.20 -4.34
CA GLU A 431 18.87 2.30 -4.94
C GLU A 431 17.73 2.78 -4.04
N ASP A 432 16.90 1.86 -3.56
CA ASP A 432 15.66 2.18 -2.85
C ASP A 432 15.76 1.95 -1.33
N GLY A 433 16.81 1.28 -0.85
CA GLY A 433 16.91 0.81 0.53
C GLY A 433 15.85 -0.23 0.89
N TYR A 434 15.14 -0.76 -0.10
CA TYR A 434 13.98 -1.62 0.05
C TYR A 434 14.07 -2.85 -0.87
N ILE A 435 13.61 -4.00 -0.38
CA ILE A 435 13.50 -5.24 -1.16
C ILE A 435 12.01 -5.53 -1.35
N SER A 436 11.59 -5.78 -2.58
CA SER A 436 10.23 -6.19 -2.90
C SER A 436 9.86 -7.52 -2.23
N GLU A 437 8.66 -7.61 -1.70
CA GLU A 437 8.08 -8.84 -1.14
C GLU A 437 7.96 -9.93 -2.20
N TYR A 438 7.67 -9.55 -3.44
CA TYR A 438 7.62 -10.46 -4.59
C TYR A 438 8.98 -11.13 -4.82
N LEU A 439 10.06 -10.36 -4.77
CA LEU A 439 11.41 -10.88 -4.92
C LEU A 439 11.72 -11.91 -3.83
N CYS A 440 11.39 -11.61 -2.58
CA CYS A 440 11.54 -12.57 -1.48
C CYS A 440 10.74 -13.86 -1.73
N THR A 441 9.53 -13.74 -2.27
CA THR A 441 8.66 -14.89 -2.55
C THR A 441 9.24 -15.78 -3.66
N HIS A 442 9.80 -15.19 -4.73
CA HIS A 442 10.42 -15.92 -5.82
C HIS A 442 11.70 -16.65 -5.37
N ILE A 443 12.54 -15.99 -4.57
CA ILE A 443 13.74 -16.65 -4.00
C ILE A 443 13.32 -17.84 -3.12
N GLY A 444 12.30 -17.65 -2.27
CA GLY A 444 11.75 -18.71 -1.44
C GLY A 444 11.26 -19.89 -2.29
N TYR A 445 10.49 -19.62 -3.33
CA TYR A 445 9.99 -20.65 -4.25
C TYR A 445 11.12 -21.44 -4.94
N CYS A 446 12.18 -20.77 -5.38
CA CYS A 446 13.32 -21.49 -5.97
C CYS A 446 14.04 -22.38 -4.95
N TYR A 447 14.16 -21.94 -3.69
CA TYR A 447 14.69 -22.81 -2.63
C TYR A 447 13.79 -24.02 -2.34
N ASP A 448 12.45 -23.86 -2.40
CA ASP A 448 11.50 -24.95 -2.29
C ASP A 448 11.69 -25.99 -3.40
N CYS A 449 11.84 -25.53 -4.65
CA CYS A 449 12.08 -26.42 -5.78
C CYS A 449 13.42 -27.17 -5.70
N LEU A 450 14.32 -26.75 -4.82
CA LEU A 450 15.59 -27.41 -4.50
C LEU A 450 15.51 -28.20 -3.17
N ASP A 451 14.30 -28.45 -2.64
CA ASP A 451 14.03 -29.12 -1.35
C ASP A 451 14.71 -28.46 -0.14
N LYS A 452 15.12 -27.16 -0.28
CA LYS A 452 15.75 -26.36 0.77
C LYS A 452 14.69 -25.58 1.58
N HIS A 453 13.74 -26.30 2.20
CA HIS A 453 12.58 -25.74 2.88
C HIS A 453 12.91 -24.74 4.01
N LEU A 454 14.03 -24.92 4.72
CA LEU A 454 14.44 -24.00 5.79
C LEU A 454 14.89 -22.65 5.24
N GLU A 455 15.61 -22.65 4.13
CA GLU A 455 16.01 -21.45 3.40
C GLU A 455 14.80 -20.74 2.79
N ALA A 456 13.90 -21.49 2.16
CA ALA A 456 12.64 -20.98 1.62
C ALA A 456 11.83 -20.24 2.68
N MET A 457 11.64 -20.84 3.85
CA MET A 457 10.91 -20.22 4.97
C MET A 457 11.55 -18.93 5.47
N LYS A 458 12.88 -18.74 5.39
CA LYS A 458 13.53 -17.47 5.75
C LYS A 458 13.05 -16.34 4.83
N TYR A 459 12.96 -16.62 3.53
CA TYR A 459 12.49 -15.63 2.55
C TYR A 459 10.99 -15.39 2.62
N TYR A 460 10.16 -16.42 2.83
CA TYR A 460 8.72 -16.23 3.06
C TYR A 460 8.46 -15.40 4.34
N ASN A 461 9.25 -15.61 5.39
CA ASN A 461 9.18 -14.78 6.59
C ASN A 461 9.55 -13.31 6.31
N LYS A 462 10.55 -13.05 5.46
CA LYS A 462 10.90 -11.68 5.02
C LYS A 462 9.72 -11.04 4.29
N ALA A 463 9.11 -11.75 3.33
CA ALA A 463 7.94 -11.27 2.59
C ALA A 463 6.75 -10.95 3.51
N ILE A 464 6.40 -11.87 4.40
CA ILE A 464 5.29 -11.71 5.36
C ILE A 464 5.54 -10.54 6.33
N LYS A 465 6.78 -10.36 6.81
CA LYS A 465 7.14 -9.26 7.73
C LYS A 465 6.99 -7.88 7.08
N LYS A 466 7.19 -7.80 5.77
CA LYS A 466 7.05 -6.55 5.00
C LYS A 466 5.60 -6.16 4.71
N GLY A 467 4.64 -7.03 5.02
CA GLY A 467 3.22 -6.72 4.91
C GLY A 467 2.65 -6.91 3.51
N LEU A 468 3.17 -7.87 2.74
CA LEU A 468 2.63 -8.18 1.43
C LEU A 468 1.11 -8.43 1.49
N ASP A 469 0.37 -7.72 0.68
CA ASP A 469 -1.08 -7.86 0.50
C ASP A 469 -1.38 -9.07 -0.42
N SER A 470 -0.76 -10.23 -0.08
CA SER A 470 -0.85 -11.47 -0.83
C SER A 470 -0.75 -12.67 0.10
N TRP A 471 -1.57 -13.67 -0.17
CA TRP A 471 -1.59 -14.91 0.60
C TRP A 471 -0.55 -15.95 0.12
N TYR A 472 0.11 -15.75 -1.03
CA TYR A 472 1.07 -16.70 -1.60
C TYR A 472 2.24 -17.07 -0.68
N PRO A 473 2.93 -16.14 0.01
CA PRO A 473 4.00 -16.50 0.95
C PRO A 473 3.50 -17.34 2.13
N TYR A 474 2.26 -17.11 2.55
CA TYR A 474 1.63 -17.93 3.61
C TYR A 474 1.36 -19.34 3.13
N ARG A 475 0.81 -19.52 1.90
CA ARG A 475 0.58 -20.83 1.31
C ARG A 475 1.86 -21.62 1.22
N ASN A 476 2.90 -21.07 0.64
CA ASN A 476 4.16 -21.76 0.44
C ASN A 476 4.80 -22.13 1.77
N LYS A 477 4.79 -21.23 2.74
CA LYS A 477 5.25 -21.55 4.11
C LYS A 477 4.44 -22.66 4.78
N ILE A 478 3.13 -22.74 4.54
CA ILE A 478 2.29 -23.83 5.06
C ILE A 478 2.72 -25.16 4.42
N VAL A 479 2.99 -25.17 3.11
CA VAL A 479 3.48 -26.34 2.38
C VAL A 479 4.82 -26.80 2.94
N ASP A 480 5.79 -25.90 3.13
CA ASP A 480 7.07 -26.22 3.76
C ASP A 480 6.93 -26.85 5.16
N LEU A 481 6.04 -26.26 5.97
CA LEU A 481 5.77 -26.78 7.30
C LEU A 481 5.12 -28.16 7.28
N ILE A 482 4.35 -28.49 6.22
CA ILE A 482 3.81 -29.84 6.00
C ILE A 482 4.96 -30.80 5.65
N HIS A 483 5.83 -30.45 4.70
CA HIS A 483 7.00 -31.27 4.33
C HIS A 483 7.92 -31.52 5.53
N LEU A 484 8.08 -30.54 6.41
CA LEU A 484 8.87 -30.68 7.66
C LEU A 484 8.12 -31.35 8.79
N GLY A 485 6.91 -31.91 8.58
CA GLY A 485 6.09 -32.54 9.62
C GLY A 485 5.62 -31.62 10.74
N LYS A 486 5.74 -30.29 10.57
CA LYS A 486 5.41 -29.27 11.58
C LYS A 486 3.94 -28.85 11.52
N TYR A 487 3.02 -29.82 11.55
CA TYR A 487 1.59 -29.61 11.28
C TYR A 487 0.90 -28.60 12.22
N LYS A 488 1.26 -28.56 13.52
CA LYS A 488 0.69 -27.57 14.47
C LYS A 488 1.02 -26.14 14.08
N PHE A 489 2.25 -25.90 13.61
CA PHE A 489 2.65 -24.58 13.12
C PHE A 489 1.99 -24.27 11.77
N ALA A 490 1.89 -25.25 10.87
CA ALA A 490 1.18 -25.10 9.60
C ALA A 490 -0.29 -24.68 9.81
N LEU A 491 -1.00 -25.31 10.76
CA LEU A 491 -2.37 -24.93 11.10
C LEU A 491 -2.48 -23.50 11.57
N LYS A 492 -1.59 -23.06 12.48
CA LYS A 492 -1.58 -21.69 13.00
C LYS A 492 -1.37 -20.63 11.89
N TRP A 493 -0.50 -20.93 10.92
CA TRP A 493 -0.28 -20.06 9.77
C TRP A 493 -1.46 -20.08 8.79
N ALA A 494 -2.11 -21.23 8.60
CA ALA A 494 -3.32 -21.34 7.80
C ALA A 494 -4.50 -20.55 8.39
N GLU A 495 -4.68 -20.59 9.70
CA GLU A 495 -5.70 -19.80 10.40
C GLU A 495 -5.42 -18.28 10.30
N ARG A 496 -4.15 -17.89 10.40
CA ARG A 496 -3.75 -16.48 10.21
C ARG A 496 -4.02 -16.00 8.79
N ALA A 497 -3.66 -16.78 7.76
CA ALA A 497 -3.93 -16.46 6.37
C ALA A 497 -5.45 -16.37 6.09
N GLU A 498 -6.24 -17.31 6.61
CA GLU A 498 -7.70 -17.29 6.46
C GLU A 498 -8.35 -16.06 7.09
N LYS A 499 -7.78 -15.54 8.20
CA LYS A 499 -8.26 -14.31 8.84
C LYS A 499 -7.92 -13.06 8.01
N LEU A 500 -6.74 -12.99 7.40
CA LEU A 500 -6.25 -11.83 6.66
C LEU A 500 -6.84 -11.77 5.24
N PHE A 501 -6.93 -12.91 4.55
CA PHE A 501 -7.20 -13.00 3.11
C PHE A 501 -8.49 -13.77 2.79
N LYS A 502 -9.51 -13.69 3.63
CA LYS A 502 -10.72 -14.50 3.59
C LYS A 502 -11.37 -14.63 2.19
N ASN A 503 -11.34 -13.57 1.42
CA ASN A 503 -12.01 -13.49 0.10
C ASN A 503 -11.08 -13.80 -1.09
N GLU A 504 -9.78 -13.96 -0.84
CA GLU A 504 -8.75 -14.11 -1.87
C GLU A 504 -8.17 -15.51 -1.94
N LEU A 505 -8.43 -16.34 -0.90
CA LEU A 505 -7.91 -17.69 -0.80
C LEU A 505 -8.50 -18.59 -1.87
N ASP A 506 -7.63 -19.22 -2.64
CA ASP A 506 -8.02 -20.20 -3.65
C ASP A 506 -8.37 -21.57 -3.05
N ARG A 507 -8.81 -22.47 -3.93
CA ARG A 507 -9.19 -23.83 -3.53
C ARG A 507 -7.99 -24.64 -3.01
N SER A 508 -6.78 -24.40 -3.54
CA SER A 508 -5.56 -25.12 -3.14
C SER A 508 -5.19 -24.86 -1.69
N PHE A 509 -5.44 -23.64 -1.18
CA PHE A 509 -5.25 -23.33 0.23
C PHE A 509 -6.06 -24.25 1.14
N TYR A 510 -7.33 -24.50 0.78
CA TYR A 510 -8.19 -25.38 1.58
C TYR A 510 -7.77 -26.84 1.47
N GLY A 511 -7.19 -27.25 0.33
CA GLY A 511 -6.54 -28.56 0.20
C GLY A 511 -5.42 -28.73 1.21
N ASN A 512 -4.46 -27.80 1.24
CA ASN A 512 -3.34 -27.82 2.19
C ASN A 512 -3.81 -27.76 3.66
N LYS A 513 -4.79 -26.89 3.99
CA LYS A 513 -5.38 -26.86 5.34
C LYS A 513 -6.06 -28.17 5.72
N GLY A 514 -6.73 -28.82 4.76
CA GLY A 514 -7.31 -30.14 4.95
C GLY A 514 -6.26 -31.19 5.24
N LEU A 515 -5.13 -31.18 4.52
CA LEU A 515 -4.01 -32.09 4.75
C LEU A 515 -3.37 -31.89 6.13
N VAL A 516 -3.19 -30.64 6.54
CA VAL A 516 -2.72 -30.31 7.91
C VAL A 516 -3.66 -30.88 8.97
N CYS A 517 -4.99 -30.71 8.80
CA CYS A 517 -5.98 -31.26 9.71
C CYS A 517 -5.95 -32.80 9.70
N TYR A 518 -5.73 -33.44 8.55
CA TYR A 518 -5.59 -34.90 8.43
C TYR A 518 -4.42 -35.41 9.28
N HIS A 519 -3.23 -34.83 9.12
CA HIS A 519 -2.06 -35.23 9.90
C HIS A 519 -2.19 -34.95 11.42
N LEU A 520 -2.99 -33.94 11.79
CA LEU A 520 -3.34 -33.67 13.18
C LEU A 520 -4.47 -34.58 13.73
N LYS A 521 -4.97 -35.52 12.92
CA LYS A 521 -6.08 -36.44 13.25
C LYS A 521 -7.43 -35.73 13.49
N ASP A 522 -7.53 -34.42 13.04
CA ASP A 522 -8.79 -33.70 13.05
C ASP A 522 -9.57 -33.97 11.74
N TYR A 523 -10.09 -35.18 11.65
CA TYR A 523 -10.76 -35.68 10.46
C TYR A 523 -12.01 -34.87 10.07
N LYS A 524 -12.70 -34.33 11.07
CA LYS A 524 -13.90 -33.49 10.81
C LYS A 524 -13.52 -32.24 10.02
N ASN A 525 -12.51 -31.51 10.45
CA ASN A 525 -12.04 -30.32 9.75
C ASN A 525 -11.26 -30.66 8.47
N ALA A 526 -10.56 -31.80 8.41
CA ALA A 526 -9.93 -32.29 7.18
C ALA A 526 -10.97 -32.45 6.07
N VAL A 527 -12.03 -33.23 6.29
CA VAL A 527 -13.13 -33.44 5.33
C VAL A 527 -13.86 -32.14 4.98
N LYS A 528 -14.07 -31.24 5.96
CA LYS A 528 -14.68 -29.93 5.71
C LYS A 528 -13.85 -29.09 4.73
N ASN A 529 -12.52 -29.10 4.87
CA ASN A 529 -11.65 -28.34 3.99
C ASN A 529 -11.50 -29.00 2.62
N PHE A 530 -11.37 -30.34 2.52
CA PHE A 530 -11.32 -31.05 1.23
C PHE A 530 -12.59 -30.81 0.39
N LYS A 531 -13.76 -30.71 1.02
CA LYS A 531 -15.02 -30.37 0.31
C LYS A 531 -14.99 -28.99 -0.36
N LYS A 532 -14.15 -28.06 0.10
CA LYS A 532 -13.96 -26.75 -0.56
C LYS A 532 -13.11 -26.86 -1.83
N TYR A 533 -12.42 -27.99 -2.05
CA TYR A 533 -11.62 -28.28 -3.24
C TYR A 533 -12.05 -29.64 -3.86
N PRO A 534 -13.27 -29.75 -4.40
CA PRO A 534 -13.83 -31.02 -4.84
C PRO A 534 -13.13 -31.63 -6.06
N GLN A 535 -12.39 -30.85 -6.87
CA GLN A 535 -11.64 -31.35 -8.01
C GLN A 535 -10.29 -31.97 -7.64
N TRP A 536 -9.82 -31.81 -6.39
CA TRP A 536 -8.55 -32.38 -5.96
C TRP A 536 -8.69 -33.86 -5.63
N GLY A 537 -8.16 -34.71 -6.52
CA GLY A 537 -8.29 -36.17 -6.43
C GLY A 537 -7.70 -36.76 -5.14
N SER A 538 -6.51 -36.28 -4.72
CA SER A 538 -5.92 -36.69 -3.45
C SER A 538 -6.81 -36.36 -2.25
N GLY A 539 -7.48 -35.21 -2.24
CA GLY A 539 -8.44 -34.85 -1.18
C GLY A 539 -9.67 -35.76 -1.15
N GLN A 540 -10.14 -36.23 -2.33
CA GLN A 540 -11.23 -37.22 -2.40
C GLN A 540 -10.78 -38.59 -1.87
N ILE A 541 -9.57 -39.03 -2.24
CA ILE A 541 -8.96 -40.27 -1.76
C ILE A 541 -8.81 -40.21 -0.26
N LEU A 542 -8.23 -39.17 0.30
CA LEU A 542 -8.09 -38.98 1.76
C LEU A 542 -9.43 -38.91 2.47
N THR A 543 -10.46 -38.27 1.88
CA THR A 543 -11.81 -38.26 2.43
C THR A 543 -12.40 -39.68 2.52
N ALA A 544 -12.15 -40.50 1.51
CA ALA A 544 -12.57 -41.91 1.56
C ALA A 544 -11.77 -42.71 2.57
N TYR A 545 -10.46 -42.49 2.67
CA TYR A 545 -9.58 -43.16 3.62
C TYR A 545 -9.88 -42.80 5.09
N ILE A 546 -10.32 -41.56 5.35
CA ILE A 546 -10.79 -41.14 6.68
C ILE A 546 -11.96 -42.00 7.15
N ASP A 547 -12.86 -42.47 6.27
CA ASP A 547 -13.90 -43.44 6.69
C ASP A 547 -13.30 -44.72 7.27
N PHE A 548 -12.21 -45.22 6.68
CA PHE A 548 -11.48 -46.39 7.21
C PHE A 548 -10.87 -46.10 8.57
N LEU A 549 -10.20 -44.94 8.74
CA LEU A 549 -9.62 -44.56 10.04
C LEU A 549 -10.70 -44.38 11.14
N GLN A 550 -11.94 -44.16 10.74
CA GLN A 550 -13.12 -44.10 11.63
C GLN A 550 -13.83 -45.45 11.78
N GLY A 551 -13.23 -46.57 11.33
CA GLY A 551 -13.73 -47.94 11.47
C GLY A 551 -14.63 -48.42 10.32
N ASN A 552 -14.85 -47.63 9.26
CA ASN A 552 -15.78 -47.93 8.17
C ASN A 552 -15.06 -48.44 6.89
N SER A 553 -14.30 -49.53 6.98
CA SER A 553 -13.51 -50.09 5.85
C SER A 553 -14.35 -50.36 4.58
N LYS A 554 -15.61 -50.83 4.74
CA LYS A 554 -16.51 -51.08 3.57
C LYS A 554 -16.88 -49.79 2.85
N SER A 555 -17.18 -48.70 3.58
CA SER A 555 -17.50 -47.41 3.01
C SER A 555 -16.27 -46.82 2.29
N ALA A 556 -15.12 -46.88 2.89
CA ALA A 556 -13.86 -46.41 2.34
C ALA A 556 -13.53 -47.09 1.00
N LEU A 557 -13.53 -48.43 0.96
CA LEU A 557 -13.28 -49.15 -0.29
C LEU A 557 -14.29 -48.85 -1.37
N LYS A 558 -15.60 -48.80 -1.04
CA LYS A 558 -16.65 -48.44 -2.00
C LYS A 558 -16.45 -47.06 -2.60
N LYS A 559 -16.00 -46.07 -1.81
CA LYS A 559 -15.71 -44.71 -2.29
C LYS A 559 -14.44 -44.69 -3.18
N LEU A 560 -13.37 -45.41 -2.75
CA LEU A 560 -12.14 -45.51 -3.53
C LEU A 560 -12.36 -46.23 -4.87
N GLU A 561 -13.14 -47.30 -4.90
CA GLU A 561 -13.49 -48.04 -6.13
C GLU A 561 -14.24 -47.13 -7.12
N LYS A 562 -15.21 -46.31 -6.63
CA LYS A 562 -15.96 -45.36 -7.45
C LYS A 562 -15.15 -44.16 -7.95
N PHE A 563 -14.07 -43.81 -7.26
CA PHE A 563 -13.22 -42.69 -7.63
C PHE A 563 -12.52 -42.97 -8.97
N LYS A 564 -12.65 -42.06 -9.91
CA LYS A 564 -11.99 -42.12 -11.23
C LYS A 564 -10.78 -41.19 -11.22
N PRO A 565 -9.55 -41.74 -11.08
CA PRO A 565 -8.34 -40.93 -11.11
C PRO A 565 -8.16 -40.28 -12.49
N THR A 566 -7.60 -39.07 -12.50
CA THR A 566 -7.33 -38.30 -13.72
C THR A 566 -5.83 -38.29 -14.07
N THR A 567 -4.99 -38.63 -13.11
CA THR A 567 -3.51 -38.65 -13.28
C THR A 567 -2.93 -40.00 -12.82
N PRO A 568 -1.75 -40.40 -13.36
CA PRO A 568 -1.03 -41.59 -12.87
C PRO A 568 -0.75 -41.55 -11.37
N ALA A 569 -0.37 -40.39 -10.85
CA ALA A 569 -0.11 -40.19 -9.43
C ALA A 569 -1.35 -40.46 -8.56
N GLU A 570 -2.55 -40.06 -9.01
CA GLU A 570 -3.80 -40.37 -8.31
C GLU A 570 -4.14 -41.85 -8.35
N ILE A 571 -3.77 -42.57 -9.43
CA ILE A 571 -3.93 -44.02 -9.50
C ILE A 571 -3.10 -44.67 -8.41
N ASP A 572 -1.81 -44.37 -8.34
CA ASP A 572 -0.88 -44.90 -7.39
C ASP A 572 -1.29 -44.55 -5.95
N TYR A 573 -1.68 -43.32 -5.71
CA TYR A 573 -2.13 -42.87 -4.40
C TYR A 573 -3.41 -43.61 -3.93
N LYS A 574 -4.38 -43.81 -4.83
CA LYS A 574 -5.59 -44.62 -4.58
C LYS A 574 -5.22 -46.06 -4.24
N LEU A 575 -4.39 -46.68 -5.06
CA LEU A 575 -3.98 -48.10 -4.90
C LEU A 575 -3.22 -48.35 -3.58
N ARG A 576 -2.35 -47.42 -3.19
CA ARG A 576 -1.63 -47.47 -1.90
C ARG A 576 -2.60 -47.52 -0.71
N PHE A 577 -3.57 -46.61 -0.66
CA PHE A 577 -4.54 -46.60 0.44
C PHE A 577 -5.47 -47.82 0.40
N MET A 578 -5.84 -48.31 -0.76
CA MET A 578 -6.60 -49.57 -0.88
C MET A 578 -5.78 -50.78 -0.35
N ALA A 579 -4.49 -50.84 -0.68
CA ALA A 579 -3.58 -51.88 -0.18
C ALA A 579 -3.49 -51.86 1.36
N VAL A 580 -3.34 -50.67 1.98
CA VAL A 580 -3.33 -50.51 3.45
C VAL A 580 -4.64 -50.97 4.07
N ILE A 581 -5.81 -50.60 3.50
CA ILE A 581 -7.13 -51.01 3.99
C ILE A 581 -7.27 -52.53 3.90
N TYR A 582 -6.85 -53.18 2.80
CA TYR A 582 -6.89 -54.63 2.63
C TYR A 582 -5.93 -55.33 3.58
N TYR A 583 -4.71 -54.81 3.77
CA TYR A 583 -3.72 -55.34 4.74
C TYR A 583 -4.30 -55.36 6.17
N LYS A 584 -4.85 -54.23 6.63
CA LYS A 584 -5.46 -54.13 7.98
C LYS A 584 -6.73 -55.00 8.13
N ASN A 585 -7.40 -55.32 7.03
CA ASN A 585 -8.53 -56.25 7.03
C ASN A 585 -8.10 -57.73 6.78
N GLN A 586 -6.80 -58.03 6.87
CA GLN A 586 -6.21 -59.37 6.68
C GLN A 586 -6.51 -59.99 5.30
N LYS A 587 -6.75 -59.16 4.26
CA LYS A 587 -6.97 -59.58 2.87
C LYS A 587 -5.70 -59.39 2.06
N TYR A 588 -4.67 -60.17 2.41
CA TYR A 588 -3.30 -60.00 1.93
C TYR A 588 -3.18 -60.13 0.40
N ASP A 589 -3.90 -61.11 -0.22
CA ASP A 589 -3.89 -61.26 -1.68
C ASP A 589 -4.38 -60.03 -2.40
N LYS A 590 -5.49 -59.41 -1.92
CA LYS A 590 -6.02 -58.17 -2.50
C LYS A 590 -5.11 -56.96 -2.26
N ALA A 591 -4.40 -56.96 -1.13
CA ALA A 591 -3.41 -55.93 -0.87
C ALA A 591 -2.23 -56.01 -1.88
N LEU A 592 -1.74 -57.23 -2.14
CA LEU A 592 -0.71 -57.48 -3.16
C LEU A 592 -1.19 -57.14 -4.57
N GLU A 593 -2.43 -57.50 -4.95
CA GLU A 593 -3.02 -57.08 -6.23
C GLU A 593 -2.98 -55.56 -6.42
N CYS A 594 -3.36 -54.81 -5.42
CA CYS A 594 -3.30 -53.33 -5.48
C CYS A 594 -1.86 -52.83 -5.67
N LEU A 595 -0.89 -53.41 -4.92
CA LEU A 595 0.52 -53.02 -5.05
C LEU A 595 1.11 -53.40 -6.41
N ILE A 596 0.79 -54.56 -6.98
CA ILE A 596 1.24 -54.96 -8.33
C ILE A 596 0.80 -53.95 -9.39
N LEU A 597 -0.39 -53.38 -9.25
CA LEU A 597 -0.94 -52.36 -10.19
C LEU A 597 -0.31 -50.98 -10.00
N THR A 598 0.38 -50.70 -8.90
CA THR A 598 1.06 -49.44 -8.65
C THR A 598 2.30 -49.34 -9.53
N LYS A 599 2.43 -48.20 -10.26
CA LYS A 599 3.55 -47.95 -11.16
C LYS A 599 4.79 -47.46 -10.41
N ASP A 600 4.57 -46.61 -9.41
CA ASP A 600 5.63 -46.03 -8.61
C ASP A 600 6.09 -47.02 -7.52
N LYS A 601 7.18 -47.73 -7.80
CA LYS A 601 7.80 -48.73 -6.91
C LYS A 601 8.84 -48.06 -6.01
N ASN A 602 8.36 -47.21 -5.09
CA ASN A 602 9.20 -46.52 -4.11
C ASN A 602 9.32 -47.29 -2.79
N CYS A 603 9.98 -46.72 -1.78
CA CYS A 603 10.15 -47.29 -0.46
C CYS A 603 8.82 -47.74 0.19
N PHE A 604 7.74 -46.97 0.04
CA PHE A 604 6.40 -47.32 0.52
C PHE A 604 5.92 -48.67 -0.09
N TYR A 605 6.03 -48.81 -1.40
CA TYR A 605 5.63 -50.02 -2.14
C TYR A 605 6.34 -51.27 -1.57
N TYR A 606 7.67 -51.22 -1.47
CA TYR A 606 8.45 -52.34 -1.01
C TYR A 606 8.24 -52.65 0.47
N TYR A 607 8.11 -51.59 1.30
CA TYR A 607 7.86 -51.78 2.74
C TYR A 607 6.52 -52.47 3.02
N ILE A 608 5.41 -51.99 2.44
CA ILE A 608 4.10 -52.64 2.63
C ILE A 608 4.10 -54.05 2.07
N LYS A 609 4.77 -54.29 0.97
CA LYS A 609 4.91 -55.62 0.40
C LYS A 609 5.69 -56.56 1.32
N SER A 610 6.76 -56.09 1.94
CA SER A 610 7.50 -56.81 2.99
C SER A 610 6.60 -57.16 4.17
N CYS A 611 5.84 -56.20 4.70
CA CYS A 611 4.90 -56.43 5.80
C CYS A 611 3.84 -57.49 5.46
N ILE A 612 3.34 -57.51 4.20
CA ILE A 612 2.38 -58.52 3.76
C ILE A 612 3.00 -59.91 3.74
N PHE A 613 4.20 -60.06 3.14
CA PHE A 613 4.89 -61.38 3.08
C PHE A 613 5.24 -61.90 4.50
N ASN A 614 5.64 -61.01 5.39
CA ASN A 614 5.86 -61.38 6.79
C ASN A 614 4.56 -61.96 7.45
N LYS A 615 3.41 -61.32 7.22
CA LYS A 615 2.12 -61.86 7.74
C LYS A 615 1.64 -63.15 7.04
N LEU A 616 2.15 -63.43 5.82
CA LEU A 616 1.91 -64.69 5.11
C LEU A 616 2.90 -65.81 5.52
N GLY A 617 3.93 -65.52 6.32
CA GLY A 617 4.96 -66.46 6.72
C GLY A 617 6.02 -66.73 5.65
N ASP A 618 6.15 -65.84 4.66
CA ASP A 618 7.16 -65.88 3.59
C ASP A 618 8.32 -64.94 3.92
N ASP A 619 9.16 -65.41 4.85
CA ASP A 619 10.27 -64.64 5.40
C ASP A 619 11.30 -64.21 4.33
N LEU A 620 11.52 -65.05 3.29
CA LEU A 620 12.45 -64.75 2.19
C LEU A 620 12.00 -63.55 1.40
N ASN A 621 10.77 -63.56 0.91
CA ASN A 621 10.19 -62.44 0.16
C ASN A 621 10.01 -61.19 1.05
N ALA A 622 9.73 -61.36 2.35
CA ALA A 622 9.67 -60.27 3.30
C ALA A 622 11.02 -59.54 3.43
N GLU A 623 12.11 -60.30 3.64
CA GLU A 623 13.46 -59.74 3.75
C GLU A 623 13.96 -59.11 2.44
N GLU A 624 13.72 -59.76 1.30
CA GLU A 624 14.06 -59.22 -0.02
C GLU A 624 13.41 -57.86 -0.26
N ASN A 625 12.09 -57.76 -0.03
CA ASN A 625 11.39 -56.48 -0.24
C ASN A 625 11.81 -55.43 0.80
N LEU A 626 12.15 -55.79 2.04
CA LEU A 626 12.70 -54.86 3.00
C LEU A 626 14.06 -54.30 2.55
N ASN A 627 14.91 -55.16 1.97
CA ASN A 627 16.19 -54.76 1.41
C ASN A 627 16.01 -53.83 0.19
N PHE A 628 15.03 -54.08 -0.66
CA PHE A 628 14.66 -53.13 -1.73
C PHE A 628 14.17 -51.81 -1.16
N ALA A 629 13.34 -51.78 -0.12
CA ALA A 629 12.93 -50.55 0.54
C ALA A 629 14.14 -49.75 1.05
N LYS A 630 15.12 -50.46 1.71
CA LYS A 630 16.36 -49.82 2.17
C LYS A 630 17.21 -49.27 1.04
N SER A 631 17.29 -49.92 -0.12
CA SER A 631 18.09 -49.48 -1.26
C SER A 631 17.52 -48.22 -1.95
N THR A 632 16.27 -47.85 -1.67
CA THR A 632 15.62 -46.67 -2.19
C THR A 632 15.75 -45.43 -1.28
N LEU A 633 16.44 -45.57 -0.12
CA LEU A 633 16.70 -44.50 0.84
C LEU A 633 17.87 -43.60 0.36
N GLU A 634 17.83 -42.36 0.66
CA GLU A 634 18.94 -41.40 0.45
C GLU A 634 20.04 -41.62 1.51
N GLU A 635 21.28 -41.16 1.28
CA GLU A 635 22.47 -41.39 2.08
C GLU A 635 22.33 -41.07 3.60
N ASN A 636 21.35 -40.22 3.96
CA ASN A 636 21.14 -39.77 5.33
C ASN A 636 19.82 -40.25 5.96
N GLU A 637 19.07 -41.12 5.28
CA GLU A 637 17.79 -41.65 5.76
C GLU A 637 17.95 -42.99 6.43
N THR A 638 17.32 -43.22 7.59
CA THR A 638 17.26 -44.53 8.24
C THR A 638 15.93 -45.20 7.93
N ILE A 639 15.95 -46.55 8.00
CA ILE A 639 14.72 -47.31 7.75
C ILE A 639 13.65 -47.01 8.81
N GLU A 640 14.03 -46.74 10.05
CA GLU A 640 13.13 -46.34 11.13
C GLU A 640 12.46 -45.00 10.84
N TYR A 641 13.21 -44.06 10.26
CA TYR A 641 12.69 -42.78 9.85
C TYR A 641 11.68 -42.95 8.70
N MET A 642 11.98 -43.78 7.70
CA MET A 642 11.09 -44.11 6.60
C MET A 642 9.80 -44.77 7.09
N ILE A 643 9.91 -45.80 7.97
CA ILE A 643 8.74 -46.49 8.55
C ILE A 643 7.85 -45.50 9.26
N LYS A 644 8.42 -44.61 10.05
CA LYS A 644 7.69 -43.58 10.75
C LYS A 644 6.96 -42.63 9.79
N ILE A 645 7.58 -42.21 8.70
CA ILE A 645 6.92 -41.37 7.68
C ILE A 645 5.74 -42.14 7.07
N ILE A 646 5.92 -43.40 6.69
CA ILE A 646 4.86 -44.23 6.10
C ILE A 646 3.70 -44.40 7.08
N GLU A 647 3.99 -44.66 8.33
CA GLU A 647 2.97 -44.81 9.37
C GLU A 647 2.26 -43.50 9.69
N ASP A 648 2.97 -42.36 9.68
CA ASP A 648 2.39 -41.02 9.86
C ASP A 648 1.48 -40.64 8.67
N ASP A 649 1.89 -40.98 7.45
CA ASP A 649 1.08 -40.73 6.23
C ASP A 649 -0.17 -41.60 6.20
N CYS A 650 -0.04 -42.88 6.53
CA CYS A 650 -1.15 -43.81 6.58
C CYS A 650 -1.93 -43.74 7.90
N GLN A 651 -1.37 -43.12 8.95
CA GLN A 651 -1.92 -43.04 10.30
C GLN A 651 -2.30 -44.39 10.89
N VAL A 652 -1.57 -45.42 10.54
CA VAL A 652 -1.70 -46.79 11.02
C VAL A 652 -0.31 -47.37 11.24
N SER A 653 -0.12 -48.19 12.30
CA SER A 653 1.09 -49.01 12.48
C SER A 653 1.04 -50.25 11.60
N PHE A 654 2.19 -50.74 11.15
CA PHE A 654 2.31 -51.94 10.36
C PHE A 654 2.91 -53.13 11.17
N ASP A 655 3.07 -52.98 12.50
CA ASP A 655 3.52 -54.00 13.42
C ASP A 655 2.63 -55.25 13.47
#